data_cbb1aa86c8f2ad2da34f3bd43ef65b35
#
_entry.id   cbb1aa86c8f2ad2da34f3bd43ef65b35
#
_cell.length_a   1.000
_cell.length_b   1.000
_cell.length_c   1.000
_cell.angle_alpha   90.00
_cell.angle_beta   90.00
_cell.angle_gamma   90.00
#
_symmetry.space_group_name_H-M   'P 1'
#
loop_
_entity.id
_entity.type
_entity.pdbx_description
1 polymer ?
#
loop_
_entity_poly.entity_id
_entity_poly.type
_entity_poly.pdbx_seq_one_letter_code
_entity_poly.pdbx_strand_id
1 'polypeptide(L)'
;MTDNWIIQDIDKYISNRNRVVIIDPLGECAYLLPQIEKKQYTILKTDASKTEEWQRIKEELLLRYEAESKFRNEKVVFYVTRPIEELSFLFDYCFTHGYVDLTNPVEWLRKKLFANTGHQITLDNPMLLTAAKLGIGKDISWWKKILQNLEELVSIEDELIPFLSNPEESFKEKESDVKRLFEEKLFDLIGQSYRKVPAMTLATEVVNHLFSRLLNNDVSPDLLRIYHKWLDSNTYSKALQAYIDNYKVDPQLNIWNIHPDHCFVAIDFRQLQQITANFRDRVFVKEKLQKLYLRIKIRKAANFVPQWWDDVLTLFEFDNKPLAQCNSLEKVSAFYTTKFHKADRAIRNIYADFLQEEEIVRPLQEHYESLNQELLQHWYDHSSNYKTDQQGYLPQLISQSKPGTAIIVGDGVRFEIAAFIASQLQGKCKMETNTMFADMPSETEHNMSALYVGNNEVLPVHKDREKKLSEVTGKEITYLNLEALHYGIKADYLVLTYKDIDSAGEKLQLGAIKLFNEFENVLTDKILLLLNMGFQKVHLVTDHGFVLTGLLDEADKIDPDETGKKEVHERFIRTEEKQKAKDWLAFDKPYGDFKYVYAAKNHRPFKSKGVYGFSHGDFTPQEIIIPNFVFSKESVVDKGLEVTITNKEELIEVTGELFGLKVQAIGKADNLFSSSRKIQVLLYANNLTYSSSNIITIEAGVSQSFDFSFGGNNEIIAVIVDANTQEQIDSVKIKKSNARDLGGLL
;
A
#
# COMPACT_ATOMS: atom_id res chain seq x y z
N MET A 1 20.61 -36.82 -1.76
CA MET A 1 21.14 -38.13 -1.29
C MET A 1 21.46 -39.08 -2.41
N THR A 2 20.63 -39.23 -3.43
CA THR A 2 20.90 -40.10 -4.59
C THR A 2 22.18 -39.68 -5.29
N ASP A 3 22.42 -38.38 -5.40
CA ASP A 3 23.66 -37.74 -5.84
C ASP A 3 24.89 -38.12 -4.99
N ASN A 4 24.73 -38.23 -3.67
CA ASN A 4 25.82 -38.62 -2.81
C ASN A 4 26.17 -40.12 -2.91
N TRP A 5 25.18 -40.98 -3.19
CA TRP A 5 25.42 -42.40 -3.30
C TRP A 5 26.26 -42.76 -4.53
N ILE A 6 25.96 -42.15 -5.68
CA ILE A 6 26.76 -42.35 -6.88
C ILE A 6 28.19 -41.81 -6.70
N ILE A 7 28.33 -40.63 -6.05
CA ILE A 7 29.64 -40.05 -5.75
C ILE A 7 30.43 -40.96 -4.85
N GLN A 8 29.81 -41.52 -3.78
CA GLN A 8 30.47 -42.47 -2.89
C GLN A 8 30.96 -43.73 -3.62
N ASP A 9 30.18 -44.25 -4.59
CA ASP A 9 30.59 -45.41 -5.39
C ASP A 9 31.72 -45.06 -6.35
N ILE A 10 31.69 -43.90 -6.99
CA ILE A 10 32.79 -43.40 -7.80
C ILE A 10 34.06 -43.20 -6.96
N ASP A 11 33.95 -42.61 -5.77
CA ASP A 11 35.08 -42.27 -4.93
C ASP A 11 35.85 -43.50 -4.41
N LYS A 12 35.19 -44.66 -4.29
CA LYS A 12 35.86 -45.94 -3.93
C LYS A 12 36.97 -46.30 -4.93
N TYR A 13 36.80 -45.94 -6.20
CA TYR A 13 37.73 -46.28 -7.27
C TYR A 13 38.62 -45.12 -7.68
N ILE A 14 38.06 -43.96 -7.85
CA ILE A 14 38.72 -42.80 -8.48
C ILE A 14 39.78 -42.15 -7.54
N SER A 15 39.65 -42.33 -6.25
CA SER A 15 40.58 -41.74 -5.27
C SER A 15 42.03 -42.24 -5.45
N ASN A 16 42.21 -43.47 -5.89
CA ASN A 16 43.53 -44.13 -6.04
C ASN A 16 43.98 -44.28 -7.49
N ARG A 17 43.08 -44.16 -8.47
CA ARG A 17 43.36 -44.56 -9.84
C ARG A 17 43.04 -43.49 -10.89
N ASN A 18 42.46 -42.37 -10.51
CA ASN A 18 42.00 -41.23 -11.33
C ASN A 18 41.05 -41.58 -12.50
N ARG A 19 40.60 -42.84 -12.60
CA ARG A 19 39.70 -43.36 -13.65
C ARG A 19 38.65 -44.26 -13.01
N VAL A 20 37.41 -44.18 -13.52
CA VAL A 20 36.33 -45.12 -13.18
C VAL A 20 35.37 -45.21 -14.36
N VAL A 21 34.75 -46.35 -14.57
CA VAL A 21 33.73 -46.56 -15.59
C VAL A 21 32.37 -46.70 -14.93
N ILE A 22 31.34 -46.03 -15.46
CA ILE A 22 29.94 -46.25 -15.09
C ILE A 22 29.27 -46.99 -16.23
N ILE A 23 28.69 -48.13 -15.93
CA ILE A 23 27.96 -48.98 -16.86
C ILE A 23 26.46 -48.76 -16.65
N ASP A 24 25.81 -48.06 -17.58
CA ASP A 24 24.36 -47.77 -17.58
C ASP A 24 23.75 -48.05 -18.97
N PRO A 25 23.54 -49.32 -19.34
CA PRO A 25 23.14 -49.71 -20.68
C PRO A 25 21.82 -49.12 -21.16
N LEU A 26 20.90 -48.84 -20.23
CA LEU A 26 19.60 -48.27 -20.51
C LEU A 26 19.58 -46.75 -20.49
N GLY A 27 20.65 -46.12 -19.99
CA GLY A 27 20.72 -44.64 -19.84
C GLY A 27 19.79 -44.06 -18.78
N GLU A 28 19.19 -44.91 -17.93
CA GLU A 28 18.20 -44.50 -16.93
C GLU A 28 18.79 -43.65 -15.79
N CYS A 29 20.11 -43.71 -15.60
CA CYS A 29 20.85 -42.97 -14.57
C CYS A 29 21.54 -41.70 -15.11
N ALA A 30 21.30 -41.29 -16.35
CA ALA A 30 21.90 -40.09 -16.95
C ALA A 30 21.58 -38.80 -16.17
N TYR A 31 20.49 -38.76 -15.41
CA TYR A 31 20.11 -37.67 -14.52
C TYR A 31 21.10 -37.39 -13.36
N LEU A 32 22.01 -38.34 -13.09
CA LEU A 32 23.09 -38.21 -12.10
C LEU A 32 24.32 -37.47 -12.64
N LEU A 33 24.51 -37.39 -13.97
CA LEU A 33 25.70 -36.78 -14.55
C LEU A 33 25.96 -35.33 -14.15
N PRO A 34 24.96 -34.44 -14.12
CA PRO A 34 25.18 -33.07 -13.66
C PRO A 34 25.71 -32.98 -12.19
N GLN A 35 25.40 -33.97 -11.37
CA GLN A 35 25.88 -34.01 -9.98
C GLN A 35 27.34 -34.49 -9.91
N ILE A 36 27.74 -35.36 -10.82
CA ILE A 36 29.13 -35.83 -10.99
C ILE A 36 30.00 -34.66 -11.50
N GLU A 37 29.50 -33.89 -12.46
CA GLU A 37 30.19 -32.69 -12.98
C GLU A 37 30.41 -31.63 -11.90
N LYS A 38 29.45 -31.41 -10.99
CA LYS A 38 29.59 -30.48 -9.85
C LYS A 38 30.76 -30.86 -8.93
N LYS A 39 31.22 -32.12 -8.92
CA LYS A 39 32.40 -32.59 -8.18
C LYS A 39 33.71 -32.37 -8.92
N GLN A 40 33.67 -31.66 -10.05
CA GLN A 40 34.83 -31.37 -10.90
C GLN A 40 35.47 -32.66 -11.48
N TYR A 41 34.67 -33.69 -11.72
CA TYR A 41 35.10 -34.86 -12.45
C TYR A 41 34.84 -34.64 -13.94
N THR A 42 35.86 -34.93 -14.77
CA THR A 42 35.72 -34.86 -16.21
C THR A 42 34.94 -36.09 -16.71
N ILE A 43 33.80 -35.88 -17.39
CA ILE A 43 32.97 -36.98 -17.89
C ILE A 43 33.21 -37.18 -19.38
N LEU A 44 33.57 -38.41 -19.77
CA LEU A 44 33.65 -38.86 -21.13
C LEU A 44 32.52 -39.86 -21.40
N LYS A 45 31.69 -39.60 -22.42
CA LYS A 45 30.46 -40.37 -22.67
C LYS A 45 30.56 -41.15 -23.98
N THR A 46 30.03 -42.37 -24.00
CA THR A 46 29.78 -43.10 -25.22
C THR A 46 28.51 -42.60 -25.90
N ASP A 47 28.50 -42.61 -27.22
CA ASP A 47 27.36 -42.22 -28.06
C ASP A 47 26.49 -43.45 -28.34
N ALA A 48 25.29 -43.47 -27.78
CA ALA A 48 24.32 -44.55 -27.93
C ALA A 48 23.86 -44.76 -29.41
N SER A 49 24.03 -43.77 -30.28
CA SER A 49 23.65 -43.86 -31.68
C SER A 49 24.62 -44.74 -32.53
N LYS A 50 25.82 -45.04 -31.99
CA LYS A 50 26.81 -45.89 -32.70
C LYS A 50 26.49 -47.35 -32.49
N THR A 51 25.85 -47.93 -33.49
CA THR A 51 25.40 -49.35 -33.47
C THR A 51 26.38 -50.32 -34.06
N GLU A 52 27.24 -49.89 -35.03
CA GLU A 52 28.21 -50.73 -35.69
C GLU A 52 29.41 -51.00 -34.77
N GLU A 53 29.85 -52.24 -34.69
CA GLU A 53 30.94 -52.70 -33.83
C GLU A 53 32.24 -51.91 -34.04
N TRP A 54 32.65 -51.65 -35.25
CA TRP A 54 33.87 -50.89 -35.54
C TRP A 54 33.78 -49.42 -35.08
N GLN A 55 32.58 -48.82 -35.11
CA GLN A 55 32.37 -47.47 -34.64
C GLN A 55 32.49 -47.41 -33.13
N ARG A 56 31.95 -48.41 -32.43
CA ARG A 56 32.03 -48.55 -30.96
C ARG A 56 33.46 -48.73 -30.50
N ILE A 57 34.21 -49.64 -31.17
CA ILE A 57 35.63 -49.92 -30.89
C ILE A 57 36.48 -48.64 -31.08
N LYS A 58 36.25 -47.93 -32.19
CA LYS A 58 36.96 -46.67 -32.49
C LYS A 58 36.64 -45.59 -31.48
N GLU A 59 35.41 -45.48 -31.04
CA GLU A 59 34.98 -44.51 -30.02
C GLU A 59 35.67 -44.76 -28.67
N GLU A 60 35.65 -46.00 -28.21
CA GLU A 60 36.28 -46.34 -26.93
C GLU A 60 37.80 -46.08 -26.98
N LEU A 61 38.45 -46.36 -28.08
CA LEU A 61 39.86 -46.05 -28.29
C LEU A 61 40.10 -44.51 -28.20
N LEU A 62 39.25 -43.72 -28.82
CA LEU A 62 39.37 -42.27 -28.81
C LEU A 62 39.11 -41.69 -27.40
N LEU A 63 38.09 -42.17 -26.71
CA LEU A 63 37.80 -41.73 -25.33
C LEU A 63 38.95 -42.07 -24.38
N ARG A 64 39.52 -43.29 -24.53
CA ARG A 64 40.69 -43.70 -23.76
C ARG A 64 41.91 -42.83 -24.09
N TYR A 65 42.16 -42.56 -25.37
CA TYR A 65 43.25 -41.69 -25.81
C TYR A 65 43.07 -40.27 -25.29
N GLU A 66 41.88 -39.75 -25.29
CA GLU A 66 41.59 -38.43 -24.77
C GLU A 66 41.82 -38.36 -23.25
N ALA A 67 41.39 -39.35 -22.50
CA ALA A 67 41.64 -39.42 -21.07
C ALA A 67 43.12 -39.45 -20.71
N GLU A 68 43.93 -40.20 -21.51
CA GLU A 68 45.37 -40.36 -21.21
C GLU A 68 46.25 -39.26 -21.79
N SER A 69 45.77 -38.52 -22.80
CA SER A 69 46.52 -37.42 -23.43
C SER A 69 46.12 -36.07 -22.86
N LYS A 70 44.83 -35.72 -22.92
CA LYS A 70 44.32 -34.39 -22.51
C LYS A 70 44.06 -34.30 -21.02
N PHE A 71 43.49 -35.35 -20.41
CA PHE A 71 43.05 -35.36 -19.03
C PHE A 71 43.90 -36.26 -18.12
N ARG A 72 45.20 -36.38 -18.42
CA ARG A 72 46.10 -37.31 -17.76
C ARG A 72 46.13 -37.17 -16.24
N ASN A 73 46.10 -35.93 -15.73
CA ASN A 73 46.18 -35.60 -14.30
C ASN A 73 44.80 -35.32 -13.67
N GLU A 74 43.74 -35.45 -14.45
CA GLU A 74 42.39 -35.21 -13.98
C GLU A 74 41.69 -36.51 -13.56
N LYS A 75 40.66 -36.38 -12.77
CA LYS A 75 39.75 -37.45 -12.41
C LYS A 75 38.72 -37.62 -13.49
N VAL A 76 38.76 -38.73 -14.22
CA VAL A 76 37.90 -39.01 -15.38
C VAL A 76 36.90 -40.11 -15.06
N VAL A 77 35.63 -39.84 -15.35
CA VAL A 77 34.51 -40.77 -15.29
C VAL A 77 34.07 -41.09 -16.71
N PHE A 78 34.17 -42.34 -17.09
CA PHE A 78 33.62 -42.82 -18.38
C PHE A 78 32.16 -43.24 -18.12
N TYR A 79 31.23 -42.61 -18.80
CA TYR A 79 29.81 -42.99 -18.75
C TYR A 79 29.46 -43.79 -20.02
N VAL A 80 29.08 -45.03 -19.80
CA VAL A 80 28.93 -46.01 -20.87
C VAL A 80 27.49 -46.52 -20.95
N THR A 81 26.85 -46.34 -22.12
CA THR A 81 25.47 -46.77 -22.39
C THR A 81 25.44 -48.12 -23.14
N ARG A 82 26.26 -49.05 -22.71
CA ARG A 82 26.36 -50.42 -23.24
C ARG A 82 26.66 -51.38 -22.09
N PRO A 83 26.26 -52.66 -22.23
CA PRO A 83 26.66 -53.69 -21.26
C PRO A 83 28.16 -53.91 -21.29
N ILE A 84 28.70 -54.36 -20.18
CA ILE A 84 30.16 -54.54 -20.02
C ILE A 84 30.74 -55.56 -21.03
N GLU A 85 29.96 -56.54 -21.43
CA GLU A 85 30.35 -57.62 -22.39
C GLU A 85 30.54 -57.08 -23.82
N GLU A 86 29.99 -55.93 -24.15
CA GLU A 86 30.11 -55.27 -25.46
C GLU A 86 31.28 -54.27 -25.51
N LEU A 87 32.02 -54.08 -24.41
CA LEU A 87 33.16 -53.17 -24.36
C LEU A 87 34.43 -53.82 -24.94
N SER A 88 35.27 -52.99 -25.52
CA SER A 88 36.59 -53.37 -26.09
C SER A 88 37.71 -52.67 -25.29
N PHE A 89 38.05 -51.45 -25.67
CA PHE A 89 39.14 -50.69 -25.01
C PHE A 89 38.82 -50.14 -23.62
N LEU A 90 37.55 -50.00 -23.26
CA LEU A 90 37.13 -49.64 -21.92
C LEU A 90 36.92 -50.86 -21.03
N PHE A 91 36.86 -52.08 -21.59
CA PHE A 91 36.74 -53.31 -20.83
C PHE A 91 37.89 -53.47 -19.81
N ASP A 92 39.14 -53.29 -20.25
CA ASP A 92 40.30 -53.33 -19.40
C ASP A 92 40.21 -52.33 -18.23
N TYR A 93 39.64 -51.11 -18.49
CA TYR A 93 39.50 -50.10 -17.48
C TYR A 93 38.53 -50.48 -16.38
N CYS A 94 37.49 -51.25 -16.68
CA CYS A 94 36.59 -51.79 -15.68
C CYS A 94 37.34 -52.64 -14.64
N PHE A 95 38.29 -53.43 -15.06
CA PHE A 95 39.04 -54.32 -14.15
C PHE A 95 40.27 -53.66 -13.53
N THR A 96 40.95 -52.79 -14.25
CA THR A 96 42.17 -52.15 -13.78
C THR A 96 41.91 -50.90 -12.96
N HIS A 97 40.85 -50.14 -13.21
CA HIS A 97 40.50 -48.90 -12.55
C HIS A 97 39.24 -49.02 -11.68
N GLY A 98 38.37 -49.98 -12.02
CA GLY A 98 37.08 -50.19 -11.35
C GLY A 98 35.90 -49.59 -12.11
N TYR A 99 34.76 -50.12 -11.83
CA TYR A 99 33.51 -49.65 -12.43
C TYR A 99 32.36 -49.63 -11.44
N VAL A 100 31.38 -48.77 -11.72
CA VAL A 100 30.09 -48.71 -11.01
C VAL A 100 29.06 -49.33 -11.95
N ASP A 101 28.44 -50.42 -11.50
CA ASP A 101 27.44 -51.16 -12.25
C ASP A 101 26.03 -50.60 -12.00
N LEU A 102 25.45 -49.99 -13.00
CA LEU A 102 24.07 -49.50 -13.03
C LEU A 102 23.24 -50.23 -14.11
N THR A 103 23.65 -51.46 -14.48
CA THR A 103 22.87 -52.32 -15.43
C THR A 103 21.44 -52.56 -14.92
N ASN A 104 21.27 -52.64 -13.59
CA ASN A 104 19.98 -52.66 -12.95
C ASN A 104 19.87 -51.50 -11.95
N PRO A 105 19.47 -50.31 -12.38
CA PRO A 105 19.42 -49.13 -11.50
C PRO A 105 18.43 -49.27 -10.36
N VAL A 106 17.34 -50.00 -10.53
CA VAL A 106 16.37 -50.30 -9.50
C VAL A 106 16.96 -51.10 -8.35
N GLU A 107 17.74 -52.15 -8.68
CA GLU A 107 18.41 -52.97 -7.69
C GLU A 107 19.50 -52.18 -6.94
N TRP A 108 20.26 -51.35 -7.67
CA TRP A 108 21.24 -50.44 -7.05
C TRP A 108 20.57 -49.49 -6.07
N LEU A 109 19.44 -48.85 -6.46
CA LEU A 109 18.67 -47.97 -5.59
C LEU A 109 18.12 -48.69 -4.36
N ARG A 110 17.56 -49.91 -4.52
CA ARG A 110 17.03 -50.71 -3.43
C ARG A 110 18.12 -51.03 -2.38
N LYS A 111 19.32 -51.43 -2.85
CA LYS A 111 20.47 -51.70 -1.99
C LYS A 111 20.91 -50.44 -1.19
N LYS A 112 21.01 -49.29 -1.90
CA LYS A 112 21.40 -48.02 -1.25
C LYS A 112 20.38 -47.55 -0.23
N LEU A 113 19.09 -47.59 -0.60
CA LEU A 113 18.01 -47.20 0.30
C LEU A 113 17.94 -48.06 1.53
N PHE A 114 17.96 -49.38 1.38
CA PHE A 114 17.95 -50.30 2.52
C PHE A 114 19.14 -50.07 3.46
N ALA A 115 20.32 -49.94 2.89
CA ALA A 115 21.55 -49.71 3.69
C ALA A 115 21.50 -48.38 4.48
N ASN A 116 20.84 -47.34 3.95
CA ASN A 116 20.82 -46.02 4.58
C ASN A 116 19.55 -45.73 5.40
N THR A 117 18.42 -46.35 5.11
CA THR A 117 17.15 -46.10 5.81
C THR A 117 16.75 -47.22 6.77
N GLY A 118 17.19 -48.47 6.52
CA GLY A 118 16.76 -49.67 7.26
C GLY A 118 15.30 -50.07 6.95
N HIS A 119 14.59 -49.37 6.03
CA HIS A 119 13.20 -49.66 5.72
C HIS A 119 13.05 -50.56 4.50
N GLN A 120 12.02 -51.43 4.52
CA GLN A 120 11.63 -52.18 3.34
C GLN A 120 11.04 -51.25 2.27
N ILE A 121 11.40 -51.48 1.04
CA ILE A 121 11.00 -50.63 -0.08
C ILE A 121 9.69 -51.11 -0.65
N THR A 122 8.62 -50.39 -0.48
CA THR A 122 7.25 -50.69 -0.93
C THR A 122 6.92 -50.11 -2.30
N LEU A 123 7.72 -49.15 -2.79
CA LEU A 123 7.53 -48.54 -4.10
C LEU A 123 7.75 -49.55 -5.26
N ASP A 124 6.93 -49.51 -6.28
CA ASP A 124 7.17 -50.23 -7.54
C ASP A 124 8.38 -49.63 -8.29
N ASN A 125 8.82 -50.32 -9.32
CA ASN A 125 10.05 -49.93 -10.03
C ASN A 125 9.94 -48.54 -10.70
N PRO A 126 8.86 -48.17 -11.42
CA PRO A 126 8.73 -46.86 -12.01
C PRO A 126 8.68 -45.74 -10.95
N MET A 127 7.93 -45.94 -9.87
CA MET A 127 7.87 -44.97 -8.75
C MET A 127 9.21 -44.82 -8.07
N LEU A 128 9.99 -45.88 -7.93
CA LEU A 128 11.30 -45.82 -7.30
C LEU A 128 12.30 -45.00 -8.14
N LEU A 129 12.29 -45.18 -9.46
CA LEU A 129 13.12 -44.39 -10.39
C LEU A 129 12.70 -42.93 -10.38
N THR A 130 11.41 -42.64 -10.39
CA THR A 130 10.87 -41.28 -10.27
C THR A 130 11.29 -40.65 -8.94
N ALA A 131 11.16 -41.38 -7.83
CA ALA A 131 11.61 -40.93 -6.52
C ALA A 131 13.10 -40.63 -6.47
N ALA A 132 13.92 -41.44 -7.17
CA ALA A 132 15.37 -41.26 -7.26
C ALA A 132 15.75 -39.93 -7.95
N LYS A 133 15.05 -39.56 -9.02
CA LYS A 133 15.21 -38.30 -9.74
C LYS A 133 14.81 -37.11 -8.84
N LEU A 134 13.66 -37.16 -8.21
CA LEU A 134 13.17 -36.12 -7.26
C LEU A 134 14.00 -36.05 -5.98
N GLY A 135 14.64 -37.13 -5.60
CA GLY A 135 15.49 -37.26 -4.42
C GLY A 135 16.88 -36.62 -4.54
N ILE A 136 17.22 -36.01 -5.67
CA ILE A 136 18.46 -35.25 -5.83
C ILE A 136 18.45 -34.06 -4.85
N GLY A 137 19.52 -33.93 -4.06
CA GLY A 137 19.63 -32.86 -3.05
C GLY A 137 18.78 -33.06 -1.81
N LYS A 138 17.90 -34.06 -1.77
CA LYS A 138 17.10 -34.40 -0.59
C LYS A 138 17.89 -35.23 0.42
N ASP A 139 17.53 -35.15 1.69
CA ASP A 139 18.17 -35.87 2.80
C ASP A 139 17.55 -37.27 3.04
N ILE A 140 18.06 -37.97 4.05
CA ILE A 140 17.56 -39.29 4.42
C ILE A 140 16.16 -39.23 5.02
N SER A 141 15.80 -38.11 5.66
CA SER A 141 14.50 -37.95 6.29
C SER A 141 13.39 -37.89 5.23
N TRP A 142 13.63 -37.23 4.10
CA TRP A 142 12.72 -37.21 2.95
C TRP A 142 12.47 -38.64 2.42
N TRP A 143 13.55 -39.42 2.20
CA TRP A 143 13.42 -40.80 1.74
C TRP A 143 12.65 -41.69 2.73
N LYS A 144 12.86 -41.51 4.05
CA LYS A 144 12.10 -42.26 5.07
C LYS A 144 10.61 -41.93 4.99
N LYS A 145 10.25 -40.67 4.81
CA LYS A 145 8.85 -40.24 4.64
C LYS A 145 8.22 -40.87 3.41
N ILE A 146 8.88 -40.78 2.25
CA ILE A 146 8.40 -41.41 0.99
C ILE A 146 8.21 -42.93 1.17
N LEU A 147 9.18 -43.61 1.76
CA LEU A 147 9.10 -45.06 1.95
C LEU A 147 8.00 -45.49 2.97
N GLN A 148 7.63 -44.59 3.86
CA GLN A 148 6.56 -44.80 4.84
C GLN A 148 5.20 -44.26 4.35
N ASN A 149 5.09 -43.79 3.12
CA ASN A 149 3.91 -43.09 2.57
C ASN A 149 3.49 -41.86 3.40
N LEU A 150 4.41 -41.23 4.12
CA LEU A 150 4.16 -40.03 4.92
C LEU A 150 4.32 -38.75 4.12
N GLU A 151 4.85 -38.81 2.92
CA GLU A 151 5.03 -37.70 2.00
C GLU A 151 4.73 -38.14 0.56
N GLU A 152 4.05 -37.32 -0.19
CA GLU A 152 3.74 -37.60 -1.58
C GLU A 152 4.96 -37.29 -2.49
N LEU A 153 5.19 -38.11 -3.52
CA LEU A 153 6.26 -37.90 -4.51
C LEU A 153 6.11 -36.58 -5.27
N VAL A 154 4.86 -36.15 -5.47
CA VAL A 154 4.50 -34.87 -6.08
C VAL A 154 3.55 -34.15 -5.12
N SER A 155 4.01 -33.04 -4.56
CA SER A 155 3.24 -32.23 -3.64
C SER A 155 2.34 -31.27 -4.41
N ILE A 156 1.04 -31.53 -4.42
CA ILE A 156 0.06 -30.55 -4.96
C ILE A 156 0.16 -29.22 -4.21
N GLU A 157 0.38 -29.26 -2.91
CA GLU A 157 0.45 -28.05 -2.08
C GLU A 157 1.59 -27.10 -2.49
N ASP A 158 2.73 -27.65 -2.94
CA ASP A 158 3.90 -26.83 -3.30
C ASP A 158 3.95 -26.49 -4.80
N GLU A 159 3.39 -27.34 -5.65
CA GLU A 159 3.55 -27.25 -7.10
C GLU A 159 2.36 -26.63 -7.82
N LEU A 160 1.16 -26.61 -7.20
CA LEU A 160 -0.05 -26.14 -7.85
C LEU A 160 0.03 -24.65 -8.21
N ILE A 161 0.43 -23.78 -7.28
CA ILE A 161 0.48 -22.32 -7.52
C ILE A 161 1.52 -21.97 -8.61
N PRO A 162 2.76 -22.48 -8.58
CA PRO A 162 3.70 -22.31 -9.70
C PRO A 162 3.14 -22.79 -11.04
N PHE A 163 2.50 -23.96 -11.07
CA PHE A 163 1.86 -24.48 -12.27
C PHE A 163 0.75 -23.56 -12.79
N LEU A 164 -0.19 -23.14 -11.92
CA LEU A 164 -1.28 -22.25 -12.32
C LEU A 164 -0.77 -20.90 -12.82
N SER A 165 0.39 -20.47 -12.35
CA SER A 165 0.97 -19.18 -12.73
C SER A 165 1.70 -19.21 -14.07
N ASN A 166 2.33 -20.33 -14.42
CA ASN A 166 2.98 -20.55 -15.73
C ASN A 166 2.88 -22.02 -16.16
N PRO A 167 1.72 -22.45 -16.66
CA PRO A 167 1.46 -23.88 -16.93
C PRO A 167 2.43 -24.51 -17.92
N GLU A 168 2.74 -23.82 -19.01
CA GLU A 168 3.60 -24.36 -20.07
C GLU A 168 5.06 -24.51 -19.61
N GLU A 169 5.60 -23.56 -18.89
CA GLU A 169 6.96 -23.58 -18.34
C GLU A 169 7.09 -24.69 -17.30
N SER A 170 6.15 -24.73 -16.36
CA SER A 170 6.10 -25.76 -15.31
C SER A 170 6.10 -27.18 -15.87
N PHE A 171 5.46 -27.39 -17.02
CA PHE A 171 5.43 -28.69 -17.68
C PHE A 171 6.70 -29.01 -18.51
N LYS A 172 7.39 -27.99 -19.05
CA LYS A 172 8.67 -28.18 -19.74
C LYS A 172 9.79 -28.60 -18.79
N GLU A 173 9.76 -28.12 -17.56
CA GLU A 173 10.77 -28.43 -16.56
C GLU A 173 10.60 -29.83 -15.93
N LYS A 174 9.45 -30.47 -16.12
CA LYS A 174 9.16 -31.79 -15.52
C LYS A 174 9.50 -32.93 -16.48
N GLU A 175 10.11 -33.98 -15.96
CA GLU A 175 10.24 -35.23 -16.67
C GLU A 175 8.89 -35.91 -16.95
N SER A 176 8.79 -36.70 -18.02
CA SER A 176 7.53 -37.26 -18.52
C SER A 176 6.70 -37.98 -17.45
N ASP A 177 7.34 -38.79 -16.60
CA ASP A 177 6.68 -39.61 -15.58
C ASP A 177 6.19 -38.73 -14.42
N VAL A 178 7.01 -37.76 -14.00
CA VAL A 178 6.65 -36.78 -12.95
C VAL A 178 5.50 -35.90 -13.43
N LYS A 179 5.56 -35.44 -14.68
CA LYS A 179 4.50 -34.68 -15.32
C LYS A 179 3.19 -35.43 -15.31
N ARG A 180 3.21 -36.69 -15.77
CA ARG A 180 2.02 -37.54 -15.86
C ARG A 180 1.40 -37.75 -14.46
N LEU A 181 2.19 -38.06 -13.46
CA LEU A 181 1.72 -38.20 -12.07
C LEU A 181 1.08 -36.90 -11.55
N PHE A 182 1.69 -35.75 -11.85
CA PHE A 182 1.14 -34.46 -11.49
C PHE A 182 -0.19 -34.17 -12.21
N GLU A 183 -0.29 -34.45 -13.50
CA GLU A 183 -1.52 -34.31 -14.27
C GLU A 183 -2.64 -35.22 -13.68
N GLU A 184 -2.35 -36.49 -13.38
CA GLU A 184 -3.31 -37.43 -12.79
C GLU A 184 -3.84 -36.88 -11.44
N LYS A 185 -2.95 -36.38 -10.56
CA LYS A 185 -3.36 -35.76 -9.29
C LYS A 185 -4.19 -34.49 -9.47
N LEU A 186 -3.93 -33.70 -10.51
CA LEU A 186 -4.76 -32.51 -10.80
C LEU A 186 -6.15 -32.91 -11.28
N PHE A 187 -6.27 -33.96 -12.10
CA PHE A 187 -7.58 -34.50 -12.50
C PHE A 187 -8.35 -35.10 -11.32
N ASP A 188 -7.67 -35.80 -10.41
CA ASP A 188 -8.28 -36.30 -9.17
C ASP A 188 -8.76 -35.14 -8.27
N LEU A 189 -7.95 -34.07 -8.16
CA LEU A 189 -8.31 -32.88 -7.39
C LEU A 189 -9.62 -32.23 -7.86
N ILE A 190 -9.86 -32.24 -9.18
CA ILE A 190 -11.10 -31.71 -9.77
C ILE A 190 -12.20 -32.74 -9.95
N GLY A 191 -11.98 -33.99 -9.50
CA GLY A 191 -12.98 -35.09 -9.56
C GLY A 191 -13.26 -35.59 -10.98
N GLN A 192 -12.27 -35.53 -11.87
CA GLN A 192 -12.38 -35.98 -13.26
C GLN A 192 -11.39 -37.11 -13.58
N SER A 193 -11.73 -37.94 -14.60
CA SER A 193 -10.81 -38.95 -15.11
C SER A 193 -9.70 -38.29 -15.92
N TYR A 194 -8.48 -38.86 -15.81
CA TYR A 194 -7.33 -38.41 -16.57
C TYR A 194 -7.60 -38.40 -18.09
N ARG A 195 -7.20 -37.33 -18.74
CA ARG A 195 -7.21 -37.14 -20.18
C ARG A 195 -6.05 -36.23 -20.62
N LYS A 196 -5.55 -36.45 -21.79
CA LYS A 196 -4.46 -35.60 -22.30
C LYS A 196 -5.02 -34.28 -22.80
N VAL A 197 -4.63 -33.18 -22.15
CA VAL A 197 -5.04 -31.81 -22.52
C VAL A 197 -3.82 -30.87 -22.47
N PRO A 198 -3.85 -29.71 -23.15
CA PRO A 198 -2.83 -28.68 -23.01
C PRO A 198 -2.71 -28.20 -21.56
N ALA A 199 -1.50 -27.80 -21.13
CA ALA A 199 -1.24 -27.35 -19.78
C ALA A 199 -2.13 -26.17 -19.35
N MET A 200 -2.30 -25.17 -20.22
CA MET A 200 -3.17 -24.02 -19.98
C MET A 200 -4.65 -24.41 -19.80
N THR A 201 -5.12 -25.40 -20.56
CA THR A 201 -6.49 -25.92 -20.42
C THR A 201 -6.69 -26.57 -19.06
N LEU A 202 -5.75 -27.41 -18.63
CA LEU A 202 -5.81 -28.07 -17.32
C LEU A 202 -5.77 -27.04 -16.19
N ALA A 203 -4.87 -26.07 -16.28
CA ALA A 203 -4.79 -24.99 -15.29
C ALA A 203 -6.10 -24.21 -15.18
N THR A 204 -6.72 -23.87 -16.32
CA THR A 204 -8.02 -23.19 -16.34
C THR A 204 -9.13 -24.06 -15.73
N GLU A 205 -9.16 -25.36 -16.00
CA GLU A 205 -10.14 -26.28 -15.40
C GLU A 205 -9.97 -26.37 -13.87
N VAL A 206 -8.73 -26.45 -13.39
CA VAL A 206 -8.45 -26.48 -11.94
C VAL A 206 -8.89 -25.19 -11.26
N VAL A 207 -8.59 -24.03 -11.85
CA VAL A 207 -9.01 -22.74 -11.29
C VAL A 207 -10.53 -22.60 -11.32
N ASN A 208 -11.17 -22.98 -12.41
CA ASN A 208 -12.64 -22.95 -12.52
C ASN A 208 -13.28 -23.85 -11.47
N HIS A 209 -12.70 -25.02 -11.21
CA HIS A 209 -13.16 -25.90 -10.13
C HIS A 209 -13.03 -25.22 -8.77
N LEU A 210 -11.86 -24.65 -8.44
CA LEU A 210 -11.62 -23.89 -7.21
C LEU A 210 -12.65 -22.77 -7.05
N PHE A 211 -12.83 -21.95 -8.06
CA PHE A 211 -13.78 -20.83 -8.02
C PHE A 211 -15.24 -21.33 -7.85
N SER A 212 -15.62 -22.39 -8.56
CA SER A 212 -16.93 -23.00 -8.40
C SER A 212 -17.16 -23.51 -6.98
N ARG A 213 -16.15 -24.14 -6.34
CA ARG A 213 -16.26 -24.62 -4.95
C ARG A 213 -16.37 -23.47 -3.95
N LEU A 214 -15.63 -22.38 -4.15
CA LEU A 214 -15.78 -21.15 -3.34
C LEU A 214 -17.19 -20.56 -3.49
N LEU A 215 -17.70 -20.49 -4.72
CA LEU A 215 -19.02 -19.94 -5.01
C LEU A 215 -20.19 -20.81 -4.51
N ASN A 216 -19.99 -22.10 -4.36
CA ASN A 216 -20.97 -23.02 -3.77
C ASN A 216 -20.77 -23.25 -2.26
N ASN A 217 -19.76 -22.59 -1.67
CA ASN A 217 -19.41 -22.73 -0.24
C ASN A 217 -19.10 -24.18 0.17
N ASP A 218 -18.45 -24.94 -0.71
CA ASP A 218 -18.13 -26.36 -0.53
C ASP A 218 -16.67 -26.70 -0.84
N VAL A 219 -15.78 -25.70 -0.76
CA VAL A 219 -14.34 -25.86 -0.97
C VAL A 219 -13.73 -26.76 0.12
N SER A 220 -12.90 -27.73 -0.29
CA SER A 220 -12.21 -28.60 0.66
C SER A 220 -11.13 -27.82 1.46
N PRO A 221 -10.85 -28.24 2.71
CA PRO A 221 -9.85 -27.56 3.55
C PRO A 221 -8.45 -27.49 2.90
N ASP A 222 -8.04 -28.54 2.17
CA ASP A 222 -6.74 -28.57 1.50
C ASP A 222 -6.68 -27.59 0.34
N LEU A 223 -7.71 -27.57 -0.51
CA LEU A 223 -7.80 -26.63 -1.62
C LEU A 223 -7.91 -25.18 -1.12
N LEU A 224 -8.63 -24.96 -0.04
CA LEU A 224 -8.72 -23.64 0.61
C LEU A 224 -7.37 -23.18 1.17
N ARG A 225 -6.60 -24.09 1.77
CA ARG A 225 -5.24 -23.77 2.26
C ARG A 225 -4.31 -23.36 1.13
N ILE A 226 -4.34 -24.05 -0.01
CA ILE A 226 -3.55 -23.69 -1.20
C ILE A 226 -4.01 -22.33 -1.75
N TYR A 227 -5.32 -22.12 -1.82
CA TYR A 227 -5.88 -20.85 -2.25
C TYR A 227 -5.43 -19.68 -1.35
N HIS A 228 -5.43 -19.84 -0.04
CA HIS A 228 -4.91 -18.83 0.89
C HIS A 228 -3.42 -18.53 0.67
N LYS A 229 -2.60 -19.56 0.40
CA LYS A 229 -1.20 -19.35 0.02
C LYS A 229 -1.08 -18.53 -1.27
N TRP A 230 -1.97 -18.75 -2.21
CA TRP A 230 -1.99 -17.99 -3.46
C TRP A 230 -2.37 -16.54 -3.26
N LEU A 231 -3.39 -16.26 -2.43
CA LEU A 231 -3.79 -14.90 -2.04
C LEU A 231 -2.66 -14.13 -1.35
N ASP A 232 -1.88 -14.81 -0.49
CA ASP A 232 -0.78 -14.21 0.26
C ASP A 232 0.50 -14.01 -0.62
N SER A 233 0.53 -14.54 -1.84
CA SER A 233 1.72 -14.53 -2.71
C SER A 233 1.81 -13.27 -3.58
N ASN A 234 2.83 -12.45 -3.34
CA ASN A 234 3.12 -11.31 -4.22
C ASN A 234 3.64 -11.75 -5.61
N THR A 235 4.37 -12.86 -5.69
CA THR A 235 4.99 -13.36 -6.92
C THR A 235 3.94 -13.82 -7.93
N TYR A 236 2.86 -14.45 -7.46
CA TYR A 236 1.85 -15.11 -8.30
C TYR A 236 0.51 -14.36 -8.38
N SER A 237 0.44 -13.17 -7.80
CA SER A 237 -0.79 -12.34 -7.75
C SER A 237 -1.34 -11.96 -9.12
N LYS A 238 -0.46 -11.66 -10.08
CA LYS A 238 -0.86 -11.31 -11.46
C LYS A 238 -1.56 -12.46 -12.18
N ALA A 239 -1.12 -13.69 -11.97
CA ALA A 239 -1.75 -14.87 -12.58
C ALA A 239 -3.16 -15.09 -11.98
N LEU A 240 -3.30 -14.96 -10.66
CA LEU A 240 -4.61 -15.05 -10.00
C LEU A 240 -5.56 -13.98 -10.53
N GLN A 241 -5.12 -12.73 -10.65
CA GLN A 241 -5.94 -11.65 -11.19
C GLN A 241 -6.42 -11.94 -12.61
N ALA A 242 -5.54 -12.47 -13.48
CA ALA A 242 -5.91 -12.84 -14.85
C ALA A 242 -7.00 -13.92 -14.90
N TYR A 243 -6.98 -14.89 -13.99
CA TYR A 243 -8.06 -15.89 -13.88
C TYR A 243 -9.36 -15.27 -13.38
N ILE A 244 -9.30 -14.39 -12.38
CA ILE A 244 -10.48 -13.69 -11.85
C ILE A 244 -11.16 -12.87 -12.96
N ASP A 245 -10.38 -12.11 -13.73
CA ASP A 245 -10.88 -11.24 -14.79
C ASP A 245 -11.56 -12.03 -15.93
N ASN A 246 -11.12 -13.26 -16.16
CA ASN A 246 -11.67 -14.13 -17.21
C ASN A 246 -12.81 -15.03 -16.73
N TYR A 247 -13.02 -15.17 -15.41
CA TYR A 247 -14.04 -16.04 -14.87
C TYR A 247 -15.43 -15.39 -14.95
N LYS A 248 -16.40 -16.12 -15.53
CA LYS A 248 -17.77 -15.63 -15.64
C LYS A 248 -18.62 -16.16 -14.49
N VAL A 249 -18.95 -15.28 -13.57
CA VAL A 249 -19.88 -15.58 -12.46
C VAL A 249 -21.30 -15.73 -13.02
N ASP A 250 -21.98 -16.85 -12.66
CA ASP A 250 -23.36 -17.10 -13.06
C ASP A 250 -24.28 -15.97 -12.56
N PRO A 251 -25.05 -15.32 -13.46
CA PRO A 251 -26.03 -14.32 -13.06
C PRO A 251 -27.12 -14.86 -12.08
N GLN A 252 -27.42 -16.15 -12.13
CA GLN A 252 -28.44 -16.79 -11.27
C GLN A 252 -27.88 -17.36 -9.96
N LEU A 253 -26.57 -17.19 -9.72
CA LEU A 253 -25.93 -17.68 -8.50
C LEU A 253 -26.62 -17.13 -7.24
N ASN A 254 -26.82 -17.98 -6.24
CA ASN A 254 -27.26 -17.55 -4.90
C ASN A 254 -26.11 -16.85 -4.17
N ILE A 255 -26.06 -15.53 -4.28
CA ILE A 255 -24.98 -14.68 -3.75
C ILE A 255 -24.90 -14.65 -2.21
N TRP A 256 -25.86 -15.24 -1.50
CA TRP A 256 -25.89 -15.25 -0.03
C TRP A 256 -25.38 -16.54 0.61
N ASN A 257 -25.00 -17.51 -0.21
CA ASN A 257 -24.41 -18.77 0.24
C ASN A 257 -23.07 -19.03 -0.43
N ILE A 258 -22.14 -18.11 -0.28
CA ILE A 258 -20.83 -18.14 -0.92
C ILE A 258 -19.76 -18.16 0.17
N HIS A 259 -18.64 -18.82 -0.08
CA HIS A 259 -17.52 -18.80 0.85
C HIS A 259 -17.01 -17.35 1.07
N PRO A 260 -16.82 -16.90 2.32
CA PRO A 260 -16.44 -15.51 2.58
C PRO A 260 -15.09 -15.09 1.96
N ASP A 261 -14.18 -16.04 1.72
CA ASP A 261 -12.86 -15.77 1.12
C ASP A 261 -12.88 -15.63 -0.41
N HIS A 262 -14.04 -15.58 -1.06
CA HIS A 262 -14.09 -15.39 -2.52
C HIS A 262 -13.39 -14.12 -2.99
N CYS A 263 -12.90 -14.12 -4.24
CA CYS A 263 -12.14 -12.99 -4.82
C CYS A 263 -12.94 -12.13 -5.82
N PHE A 264 -14.27 -12.25 -5.86
CA PHE A 264 -15.12 -11.62 -6.87
C PHE A 264 -15.83 -10.38 -6.34
N VAL A 265 -15.30 -9.18 -6.65
CA VAL A 265 -15.92 -7.88 -6.30
C VAL A 265 -17.31 -7.71 -6.93
N ALA A 266 -17.55 -8.31 -8.11
CA ALA A 266 -18.87 -8.28 -8.75
C ALA A 266 -19.98 -8.93 -7.90
N ILE A 267 -19.63 -9.88 -7.03
CA ILE A 267 -20.59 -10.48 -6.10
C ILE A 267 -20.89 -9.51 -4.96
N ASP A 268 -19.85 -8.89 -4.39
CA ASP A 268 -20.00 -7.84 -3.37
C ASP A 268 -20.91 -6.71 -3.87
N PHE A 269 -20.72 -6.31 -5.12
CA PHE A 269 -21.56 -5.27 -5.76
C PHE A 269 -23.04 -5.72 -5.88
N ARG A 270 -23.29 -6.95 -6.33
CA ARG A 270 -24.66 -7.52 -6.40
C ARG A 270 -25.32 -7.66 -5.01
N GLN A 271 -24.52 -8.00 -3.98
CA GLN A 271 -25.00 -8.04 -2.59
C GLN A 271 -25.39 -6.64 -2.11
N LEU A 272 -24.58 -5.63 -2.41
CA LEU A 272 -24.88 -4.23 -2.10
C LEU A 272 -26.17 -3.78 -2.79
N GLN A 273 -26.34 -4.04 -4.10
CA GLN A 273 -27.57 -3.73 -4.83
C GLN A 273 -28.82 -4.34 -4.18
N GLN A 274 -28.74 -5.58 -3.70
CA GLN A 274 -29.86 -6.19 -2.99
C GLN A 274 -30.14 -5.55 -1.63
N ILE A 275 -29.10 -5.15 -0.89
CA ILE A 275 -29.26 -4.44 0.38
C ILE A 275 -29.91 -3.08 0.14
N THR A 276 -29.42 -2.31 -0.82
CA THR A 276 -29.95 -0.98 -1.12
C THR A 276 -31.37 -1.04 -1.66
N ALA A 277 -31.70 -1.99 -2.53
CA ALA A 277 -33.06 -2.19 -3.01
C ALA A 277 -34.08 -2.52 -1.90
N ASN A 278 -33.61 -3.04 -0.75
CA ASN A 278 -34.43 -3.41 0.38
C ASN A 278 -34.07 -2.63 1.67
N PHE A 279 -33.44 -1.46 1.55
CA PHE A 279 -32.86 -0.75 2.71
C PHE A 279 -33.88 -0.37 3.80
N ARG A 280 -35.17 -0.24 3.45
CA ARG A 280 -36.25 0.05 4.39
C ARG A 280 -36.70 -1.16 5.20
N ASP A 281 -36.39 -2.37 4.75
CA ASP A 281 -36.60 -3.61 5.50
C ASP A 281 -35.41 -3.84 6.45
N ARG A 282 -35.51 -3.29 7.65
CA ARG A 282 -34.43 -3.35 8.66
C ARG A 282 -34.09 -4.80 9.07
N VAL A 283 -35.06 -5.73 9.01
CA VAL A 283 -34.84 -7.13 9.35
C VAL A 283 -34.00 -7.80 8.27
N PHE A 284 -34.37 -7.61 7.01
CA PHE A 284 -33.62 -8.09 5.86
C PHE A 284 -32.18 -7.54 5.86
N VAL A 285 -32.03 -6.23 5.96
CA VAL A 285 -30.69 -5.58 5.96
C VAL A 285 -29.82 -6.15 7.07
N LYS A 286 -30.32 -6.24 8.31
CA LYS A 286 -29.58 -6.79 9.44
C LYS A 286 -29.17 -8.23 9.22
N GLU A 287 -30.07 -9.08 8.70
CA GLU A 287 -29.74 -10.49 8.39
C GLU A 287 -28.63 -10.59 7.35
N LYS A 288 -28.70 -9.78 6.29
CA LYS A 288 -27.70 -9.82 5.21
C LYS A 288 -26.35 -9.28 5.66
N LEU A 289 -26.32 -8.18 6.40
CA LEU A 289 -25.08 -7.66 6.99
C LEU A 289 -24.42 -8.66 7.95
N GLN A 290 -25.20 -9.39 8.74
CA GLN A 290 -24.65 -10.46 9.60
C GLN A 290 -23.97 -11.57 8.78
N LYS A 291 -24.52 -11.95 7.61
CA LYS A 291 -23.88 -12.92 6.72
C LYS A 291 -22.57 -12.37 6.12
N LEU A 292 -22.52 -11.08 5.82
CA LEU A 292 -21.34 -10.41 5.27
C LEU A 292 -20.26 -10.11 6.31
N TYR A 293 -20.59 -10.20 7.61
CA TYR A 293 -19.65 -9.84 8.66
C TYR A 293 -18.33 -10.61 8.57
N LEU A 294 -18.38 -11.92 8.29
CA LEU A 294 -17.18 -12.73 8.09
C LEU A 294 -16.39 -12.26 6.87
N ARG A 295 -17.07 -11.92 5.77
CA ARG A 295 -16.47 -11.40 4.54
C ARG A 295 -15.71 -10.10 4.81
N ILE A 296 -16.33 -9.17 5.51
CA ILE A 296 -15.78 -7.82 5.76
C ILE A 296 -14.63 -7.86 6.77
N LYS A 297 -14.69 -8.76 7.77
CA LYS A 297 -13.64 -8.88 8.80
C LYS A 297 -12.55 -9.90 8.47
N ILE A 298 -12.62 -10.53 7.29
CA ILE A 298 -11.64 -11.52 6.87
C ILE A 298 -10.29 -10.86 6.57
N ARG A 299 -9.20 -11.62 6.83
CA ARG A 299 -7.84 -11.13 6.60
C ARG A 299 -7.18 -11.75 5.38
N LYS A 300 -7.53 -13.00 5.05
CA LYS A 300 -6.87 -13.74 3.97
C LYS A 300 -7.21 -13.22 2.57
N ALA A 301 -8.47 -12.91 2.31
CA ALA A 301 -8.91 -12.31 1.06
C ALA A 301 -9.06 -10.79 1.14
N ALA A 302 -8.41 -10.11 2.11
CA ALA A 302 -8.60 -8.69 2.37
C ALA A 302 -8.40 -7.80 1.13
N ASN A 303 -7.44 -8.14 0.26
CA ASN A 303 -7.17 -7.40 -0.98
C ASN A 303 -8.34 -7.46 -2.00
N PHE A 304 -9.28 -8.39 -1.83
CA PHE A 304 -10.45 -8.58 -2.70
C PHE A 304 -11.76 -8.16 -2.01
N VAL A 305 -11.69 -7.70 -0.76
CA VAL A 305 -12.85 -7.14 -0.05
C VAL A 305 -12.91 -5.65 -0.35
N PRO A 306 -13.99 -5.15 -0.99
CA PRO A 306 -14.13 -3.74 -1.23
C PRO A 306 -14.15 -2.92 0.06
N GLN A 307 -13.40 -1.83 0.11
CA GLN A 307 -13.31 -0.96 1.30
C GLN A 307 -14.64 -0.28 1.63
N TRP A 308 -15.48 -0.01 0.63
CA TRP A 308 -16.79 0.60 0.83
C TRP A 308 -17.74 -0.24 1.71
N TRP A 309 -17.44 -1.53 1.97
CA TRP A 309 -18.20 -2.31 2.93
C TRP A 309 -18.10 -1.77 4.37
N ASP A 310 -16.95 -1.26 4.77
CA ASP A 310 -16.79 -0.66 6.10
C ASP A 310 -17.64 0.62 6.23
N ASP A 311 -17.78 1.39 5.15
CA ASP A 311 -18.63 2.59 5.10
C ASP A 311 -20.13 2.21 5.15
N VAL A 312 -20.54 1.21 4.39
CA VAL A 312 -21.92 0.68 4.42
C VAL A 312 -22.28 0.15 5.81
N LEU A 313 -21.39 -0.62 6.44
CA LEU A 313 -21.58 -1.08 7.82
C LEU A 313 -21.69 0.09 8.80
N THR A 314 -20.82 1.09 8.67
CA THR A 314 -20.83 2.27 9.53
C THR A 314 -22.16 2.98 9.49
N LEU A 315 -22.81 3.10 8.32
CA LEU A 315 -24.11 3.73 8.21
C LEU A 315 -25.23 2.87 8.82
N PHE A 316 -25.31 1.58 8.49
CA PHE A 316 -26.42 0.73 8.95
C PHE A 316 -26.31 0.31 10.41
N GLU A 317 -25.12 0.25 10.99
CA GLU A 317 -24.89 -0.05 12.41
C GLU A 317 -24.86 1.21 13.28
N PHE A 318 -25.00 2.40 12.68
CA PHE A 318 -24.94 3.64 13.42
C PHE A 318 -26.10 3.74 14.44
N ASP A 319 -25.78 4.07 15.69
CA ASP A 319 -26.75 4.17 16.78
C ASP A 319 -26.89 5.62 17.26
N ASN A 320 -28.03 6.25 16.95
CA ASN A 320 -28.40 7.58 17.42
C ASN A 320 -28.98 7.62 18.86
N LYS A 321 -29.24 6.46 19.50
CA LYS A 321 -29.87 6.45 20.84
C LYS A 321 -29.19 7.31 21.88
N PRO A 322 -27.82 7.41 21.92
CA PRO A 322 -27.15 8.29 22.88
C PRO A 322 -27.48 9.76 22.71
N LEU A 323 -27.93 10.19 21.52
CA LEU A 323 -28.30 11.56 21.22
C LEU A 323 -29.47 12.05 22.12
N ALA A 324 -30.40 11.15 22.46
CA ALA A 324 -31.52 11.47 23.37
C ALA A 324 -31.06 11.95 24.78
N GLN A 325 -29.80 11.67 25.16
CA GLN A 325 -29.22 12.13 26.44
C GLN A 325 -28.45 13.46 26.31
N CYS A 326 -28.29 13.97 25.09
CA CYS A 326 -27.59 15.20 24.80
C CYS A 326 -28.55 16.39 25.07
N ASN A 327 -28.43 16.99 26.23
CA ASN A 327 -29.29 18.09 26.69
C ASN A 327 -28.58 19.45 26.72
N SER A 328 -27.50 19.60 25.97
CA SER A 328 -26.80 20.88 25.74
C SER A 328 -26.04 20.85 24.42
N LEU A 329 -25.69 22.02 23.88
CA LEU A 329 -24.95 22.17 22.63
C LEU A 329 -23.59 21.47 22.71
N GLU A 330 -22.89 21.54 23.85
CA GLU A 330 -21.60 20.90 24.05
C GLU A 330 -21.72 19.37 24.01
N LYS A 331 -22.80 18.79 24.55
CA LYS A 331 -23.03 17.35 24.48
C LYS A 331 -23.38 16.88 23.06
N VAL A 332 -24.15 17.65 22.31
CA VAL A 332 -24.43 17.36 20.89
C VAL A 332 -23.13 17.47 20.10
N SER A 333 -22.32 18.50 20.34
CA SER A 333 -20.99 18.64 19.73
C SER A 333 -20.08 17.45 20.09
N ALA A 334 -20.03 17.03 21.34
CA ALA A 334 -19.26 15.85 21.75
C ALA A 334 -19.76 14.55 21.08
N PHE A 335 -21.07 14.38 20.90
CA PHE A 335 -21.64 13.26 20.16
C PHE A 335 -21.20 13.30 18.69
N TYR A 336 -21.27 14.47 18.04
CA TYR A 336 -20.82 14.68 16.68
C TYR A 336 -19.35 14.31 16.53
N THR A 337 -18.48 14.88 17.35
CA THR A 337 -17.01 14.72 17.25
C THR A 337 -16.49 13.33 17.65
N THR A 338 -17.23 12.59 18.47
CA THR A 338 -16.84 11.23 18.88
C THR A 338 -17.48 10.13 18.04
N LYS A 339 -18.66 10.37 17.47
CA LYS A 339 -19.44 9.34 16.77
C LYS A 339 -19.89 9.74 15.37
N PHE A 340 -20.68 10.84 15.25
CA PHE A 340 -21.41 11.13 14.01
C PHE A 340 -20.51 11.47 12.83
N HIS A 341 -19.35 12.09 13.05
CA HIS A 341 -18.37 12.39 11.99
C HIS A 341 -17.97 11.13 11.19
N LYS A 342 -18.11 9.91 11.77
CA LYS A 342 -17.84 8.66 11.07
C LYS A 342 -18.92 8.35 10.02
N ALA A 343 -20.19 8.66 10.32
CA ALA A 343 -21.27 8.56 9.36
C ALA A 343 -21.12 9.59 8.23
N ASP A 344 -20.69 10.81 8.56
CA ASP A 344 -20.35 11.84 7.56
C ASP A 344 -19.24 11.38 6.61
N ARG A 345 -18.20 10.73 7.15
CA ARG A 345 -17.14 10.15 6.32
C ARG A 345 -17.63 9.00 5.46
N ALA A 346 -18.40 8.09 6.06
CA ALA A 346 -18.92 6.93 5.35
C ALA A 346 -19.78 7.32 4.15
N ILE A 347 -20.71 8.27 4.30
CA ILE A 347 -21.53 8.72 3.18
C ILE A 347 -20.71 9.46 2.11
N ARG A 348 -19.66 10.22 2.51
CA ARG A 348 -18.77 10.88 1.56
C ARG A 348 -17.99 9.87 0.72
N ASN A 349 -17.46 8.81 1.32
CA ASN A 349 -16.78 7.73 0.61
C ASN A 349 -17.72 6.99 -0.33
N ILE A 350 -18.94 6.69 0.11
CA ILE A 350 -19.97 6.07 -0.73
C ILE A 350 -20.30 6.94 -1.96
N TYR A 351 -20.39 8.27 -1.79
CA TYR A 351 -20.55 9.15 -2.94
C TYR A 351 -19.34 9.11 -3.88
N ALA A 352 -18.13 9.03 -3.35
CA ALA A 352 -16.92 8.94 -4.16
C ALA A 352 -16.86 7.65 -4.99
N ASP A 353 -17.24 6.51 -4.37
CA ASP A 353 -17.19 5.20 -5.00
C ASP A 353 -18.33 4.94 -5.99
N PHE A 354 -19.53 5.44 -5.70
CA PHE A 354 -20.77 5.09 -6.42
C PHE A 354 -21.49 6.28 -7.07
N LEU A 355 -20.77 7.34 -7.40
CA LEU A 355 -21.35 8.59 -7.92
C LEU A 355 -22.27 8.40 -9.15
N GLN A 356 -22.01 7.35 -9.95
CA GLN A 356 -22.75 7.04 -11.18
C GLN A 356 -23.90 6.02 -10.95
N GLU A 357 -23.90 5.35 -9.80
CA GLU A 357 -24.84 4.29 -9.44
C GLU A 357 -25.94 4.83 -8.53
N GLU A 358 -26.88 5.58 -9.12
CA GLU A 358 -27.96 6.25 -8.39
C GLU A 358 -28.81 5.28 -7.56
N GLU A 359 -29.02 4.06 -8.05
CA GLU A 359 -29.76 2.99 -7.35
C GLU A 359 -29.08 2.51 -6.06
N ILE A 360 -27.76 2.74 -5.92
CA ILE A 360 -27.00 2.47 -4.68
C ILE A 360 -26.98 3.73 -3.82
N VAL A 361 -26.67 4.88 -4.42
CA VAL A 361 -26.46 6.14 -3.69
C VAL A 361 -27.75 6.62 -3.02
N ARG A 362 -28.90 6.69 -3.73
CA ARG A 362 -30.14 7.24 -3.17
C ARG A 362 -30.62 6.53 -1.91
N PRO A 363 -30.69 5.18 -1.84
CA PRO A 363 -31.11 4.51 -0.62
C PRO A 363 -30.16 4.76 0.57
N LEU A 364 -28.85 4.80 0.35
CA LEU A 364 -27.86 5.07 1.39
C LEU A 364 -27.90 6.52 1.84
N GLN A 365 -28.12 7.45 0.90
CA GLN A 365 -28.35 8.86 1.20
C GLN A 365 -29.62 9.06 2.03
N GLU A 366 -30.77 8.47 1.65
CA GLU A 366 -32.01 8.53 2.46
C GLU A 366 -31.80 8.01 3.87
N HIS A 367 -31.04 6.91 4.01
CA HIS A 367 -30.73 6.37 5.32
C HIS A 367 -29.86 7.35 6.14
N TYR A 368 -28.77 7.88 5.56
CA TYR A 368 -27.92 8.88 6.20
C TYR A 368 -28.72 10.13 6.58
N GLU A 369 -29.57 10.65 5.68
CA GLU A 369 -30.38 11.84 5.94
C GLU A 369 -31.33 11.63 7.13
N SER A 370 -31.88 10.43 7.30
CA SER A 370 -32.70 10.09 8.47
C SER A 370 -31.89 10.17 9.79
N LEU A 371 -30.64 9.71 9.78
CA LEU A 371 -29.73 9.80 10.92
C LEU A 371 -29.35 11.27 11.20
N ASN A 372 -29.04 12.02 10.14
CA ASN A 372 -28.64 13.42 10.23
C ASN A 372 -29.77 14.31 10.71
N GLN A 373 -31.02 14.03 10.30
CA GLN A 373 -32.19 14.78 10.74
C GLN A 373 -32.37 14.74 12.26
N GLU A 374 -32.14 13.59 12.91
CA GLU A 374 -32.18 13.46 14.37
C GLU A 374 -31.07 14.31 15.02
N LEU A 375 -29.84 14.30 14.46
CA LEU A 375 -28.74 15.13 14.94
C LEU A 375 -29.08 16.61 14.82
N LEU A 376 -29.58 17.05 13.66
CA LEU A 376 -29.94 18.45 13.39
C LEU A 376 -31.04 18.93 14.33
N GLN A 377 -32.05 18.10 14.64
CA GLN A 377 -33.10 18.46 15.60
C GLN A 377 -32.51 18.80 16.98
N HIS A 378 -31.66 17.91 17.50
CA HIS A 378 -31.00 18.16 18.81
C HIS A 378 -30.04 19.36 18.77
N TRP A 379 -29.35 19.57 17.67
CA TRP A 379 -28.47 20.71 17.47
C TRP A 379 -29.24 22.05 17.49
N TYR A 380 -30.33 22.15 16.75
CA TYR A 380 -31.14 23.36 16.68
C TYR A 380 -31.89 23.64 17.97
N ASP A 381 -32.35 22.64 18.71
CA ASP A 381 -32.99 22.77 20.02
C ASP A 381 -32.08 23.42 21.07
N HIS A 382 -30.77 23.32 20.90
CA HIS A 382 -29.76 23.89 21.79
C HIS A 382 -29.01 25.10 21.20
N SER A 383 -29.38 25.58 20.01
CA SER A 383 -28.70 26.67 19.29
C SER A 383 -28.60 27.99 20.03
N SER A 384 -29.52 28.27 21.00
CA SER A 384 -29.51 29.48 21.79
C SER A 384 -28.26 29.68 22.66
N ASN A 385 -27.51 28.62 22.95
CA ASN A 385 -26.27 28.64 23.71
C ASN A 385 -25.02 28.80 22.86
N TYR A 386 -25.18 28.89 21.52
CA TYR A 386 -24.06 29.02 20.60
C TYR A 386 -23.30 30.32 20.82
N LYS A 387 -21.96 30.17 20.86
CA LYS A 387 -20.98 31.25 20.86
C LYS A 387 -19.81 30.80 19.95
N THR A 388 -19.38 31.67 19.05
CA THR A 388 -18.21 31.40 18.26
C THR A 388 -16.92 31.48 19.07
N ASP A 389 -15.97 30.59 18.80
CA ASP A 389 -14.61 30.60 19.36
C ASP A 389 -13.59 31.17 18.35
N GLN A 390 -14.05 31.54 17.17
CA GLN A 390 -13.19 31.84 16.03
C GLN A 390 -12.65 33.28 16.06
N GLN A 391 -13.35 34.20 16.71
CA GLN A 391 -13.01 35.62 16.68
C GLN A 391 -11.61 35.91 17.28
N GLY A 392 -10.65 36.29 16.44
CA GLY A 392 -9.28 36.60 16.84
C GLY A 392 -8.46 35.38 17.29
N TYR A 393 -8.83 34.20 16.84
CA TYR A 393 -8.16 32.96 17.28
C TYR A 393 -6.68 32.95 16.90
N LEU A 394 -6.28 33.26 15.65
CA LEU A 394 -4.89 33.26 15.23
C LEU A 394 -4.02 34.31 15.94
N PRO A 395 -4.43 35.57 16.12
CA PRO A 395 -3.72 36.53 16.97
C PRO A 395 -3.43 35.99 18.37
N GLN A 396 -4.44 35.41 19.03
CA GLN A 396 -4.28 34.81 20.35
C GLN A 396 -3.32 33.62 20.33
N LEU A 397 -3.49 32.71 19.41
CA LEU A 397 -2.65 31.51 19.26
C LEU A 397 -1.17 31.90 19.07
N ILE A 398 -0.88 32.78 18.11
CA ILE A 398 0.50 33.21 17.79
C ILE A 398 1.12 33.96 18.99
N SER A 399 0.35 34.80 19.66
CA SER A 399 0.85 35.56 20.83
C SER A 399 1.25 34.64 21.99
N GLN A 400 0.55 33.52 22.16
CA GLN A 400 0.80 32.52 23.22
C GLN A 400 1.83 31.45 22.79
N SER A 401 2.11 31.33 21.49
CA SER A 401 3.00 30.30 20.94
C SER A 401 4.47 30.69 21.08
N LYS A 402 5.31 29.65 21.14
CA LYS A 402 6.78 29.77 21.09
C LYS A 402 7.26 29.74 19.63
N PRO A 403 8.47 30.27 19.34
CA PRO A 403 9.14 30.04 18.07
C PRO A 403 9.19 28.56 17.69
N GLY A 404 9.09 28.27 16.39
CA GLY A 404 8.96 26.91 15.87
C GLY A 404 7.49 26.42 15.82
N THR A 405 6.54 27.34 15.66
CA THR A 405 5.13 27.03 15.48
C THR A 405 4.71 27.20 14.03
N ALA A 406 4.10 26.15 13.45
CA ALA A 406 3.45 26.18 12.13
C ALA A 406 1.94 26.08 12.28
N ILE A 407 1.19 26.78 11.44
CA ILE A 407 -0.27 26.79 11.44
C ILE A 407 -0.76 26.57 10.02
N ILE A 408 -1.46 25.47 9.79
CA ILE A 408 -2.16 25.21 8.54
C ILE A 408 -3.59 25.75 8.71
N VAL A 409 -3.93 26.72 7.89
CA VAL A 409 -5.28 27.31 7.82
C VAL A 409 -5.95 26.75 6.57
N GLY A 410 -6.88 25.85 6.77
CA GLY A 410 -7.67 25.23 5.70
C GLY A 410 -8.87 26.11 5.32
N ASP A 411 -9.32 25.96 4.08
CA ASP A 411 -10.56 26.47 3.53
C ASP A 411 -11.51 25.28 3.34
N GLY A 412 -12.51 25.15 4.19
CA GLY A 412 -13.47 24.06 4.17
C GLY A 412 -12.95 22.69 4.68
N VAL A 413 -12.03 22.64 5.62
CA VAL A 413 -11.58 21.35 6.20
C VAL A 413 -12.58 20.88 7.26
N ARG A 414 -13.52 20.01 6.87
CA ARG A 414 -14.49 19.41 7.80
C ARG A 414 -13.81 18.68 8.96
N PHE A 415 -14.53 18.59 10.10
CA PHE A 415 -14.03 17.85 11.26
C PHE A 415 -13.71 16.38 10.94
N GLU A 416 -14.53 15.69 10.13
CA GLU A 416 -14.30 14.28 9.78
C GLU A 416 -13.00 14.07 8.99
N ILE A 417 -12.61 15.03 8.14
CA ILE A 417 -11.35 15.03 7.39
C ILE A 417 -10.17 15.12 8.37
N ALA A 418 -10.21 16.11 9.27
CA ALA A 418 -9.16 16.29 10.27
C ALA A 418 -9.05 15.09 11.22
N ALA A 419 -10.18 14.51 11.62
CA ALA A 419 -10.22 13.31 12.46
C ALA A 419 -9.58 12.09 11.77
N PHE A 420 -9.79 11.94 10.47
CA PHE A 420 -9.12 10.90 9.71
C PHE A 420 -7.61 11.13 9.59
N ILE A 421 -7.18 12.36 9.27
CA ILE A 421 -5.75 12.74 9.26
C ILE A 421 -5.11 12.39 10.60
N ALA A 422 -5.76 12.75 11.72
CA ALA A 422 -5.28 12.40 13.05
C ALA A 422 -5.14 10.87 13.23
N SER A 423 -6.09 10.10 12.73
CA SER A 423 -6.01 8.63 12.78
C SER A 423 -4.81 8.06 12.00
N GLN A 424 -4.45 8.65 10.86
CA GLN A 424 -3.29 8.26 10.05
C GLN A 424 -1.94 8.65 10.70
N LEU A 425 -1.98 9.66 11.56
CA LEU A 425 -0.82 10.14 12.31
C LEU A 425 -0.64 9.47 13.68
N GLN A 426 -1.56 8.59 14.07
CA GLN A 426 -1.50 7.86 15.34
C GLN A 426 -0.20 7.02 15.42
N GLY A 427 0.55 7.20 16.52
CA GLY A 427 1.86 6.55 16.72
C GLY A 427 3.03 7.19 15.95
N LYS A 428 2.78 8.25 15.15
CA LYS A 428 3.83 9.01 14.45
C LYS A 428 4.14 10.36 15.14
N CYS A 429 3.18 10.91 15.88
CA CYS A 429 3.33 12.15 16.64
C CYS A 429 2.33 12.20 17.79
N LYS A 430 2.55 13.11 18.74
CA LYS A 430 1.55 13.46 19.76
C LYS A 430 0.48 14.35 19.16
N MET A 431 -0.76 14.16 19.58
CA MET A 431 -1.91 14.90 19.06
C MET A 431 -2.82 15.40 20.16
N GLU A 432 -3.34 16.61 19.98
CA GLU A 432 -4.45 17.17 20.73
C GLU A 432 -5.56 17.48 19.73
N THR A 433 -6.70 16.80 19.85
CA THR A 433 -7.83 16.90 18.90
C THR A 433 -8.97 17.69 19.53
N ASN A 434 -8.84 19.01 19.57
CA ASN A 434 -9.84 19.91 20.07
C ASN A 434 -10.76 20.42 18.94
N THR A 435 -11.82 21.09 19.30
CA THR A 435 -12.76 21.75 18.37
C THR A 435 -12.95 23.18 18.72
N MET A 436 -13.42 23.95 17.76
CA MET A 436 -14.00 25.27 17.95
C MET A 436 -15.29 25.40 17.14
N PHE A 437 -16.11 26.41 17.53
CA PHE A 437 -17.29 26.77 16.75
C PHE A 437 -16.95 27.90 15.78
N ALA A 438 -17.14 27.65 14.49
CA ALA A 438 -17.02 28.64 13.43
C ALA A 438 -18.03 29.77 13.63
N ASP A 439 -17.75 30.94 13.10
CA ASP A 439 -18.70 32.05 13.15
C ASP A 439 -19.79 31.93 12.08
N MET A 440 -20.87 32.69 12.22
CA MET A 440 -21.99 32.75 11.28
C MET A 440 -21.99 34.07 10.50
N PRO A 441 -22.29 34.00 9.18
CA PRO A 441 -22.49 32.80 8.35
C PRO A 441 -21.18 31.99 8.18
N SER A 442 -21.27 30.68 7.96
CA SER A 442 -20.11 29.82 7.71
C SER A 442 -19.57 30.02 6.28
N GLU A 443 -19.11 31.22 6.00
CA GLU A 443 -18.66 31.72 4.70
C GLU A 443 -17.18 32.12 4.76
N THR A 444 -16.40 31.80 3.72
CA THR A 444 -14.94 32.00 3.69
C THR A 444 -14.50 33.41 4.04
N GLU A 445 -15.09 34.47 3.43
CA GLU A 445 -14.67 35.85 3.71
C GLU A 445 -14.88 36.23 5.14
N HIS A 446 -16.03 35.87 5.70
CA HIS A 446 -16.41 36.18 7.08
C HIS A 446 -15.53 35.38 8.07
N ASN A 447 -15.44 34.09 7.90
CA ASN A 447 -14.79 33.20 8.86
C ASN A 447 -13.24 33.27 8.81
N MET A 448 -12.67 33.47 7.65
CA MET A 448 -11.24 33.78 7.55
C MET A 448 -10.93 35.12 8.22
N SER A 449 -11.78 36.13 8.07
CA SER A 449 -11.57 37.39 8.76
C SER A 449 -11.71 37.24 10.28
N ALA A 450 -12.67 36.45 10.74
CA ALA A 450 -12.85 36.14 12.17
C ALA A 450 -11.60 35.41 12.72
N LEU A 451 -11.05 34.46 12.02
CA LEU A 451 -9.82 33.75 12.43
C LEU A 451 -8.61 34.67 12.51
N TYR A 452 -8.36 35.48 11.47
CA TYR A 452 -7.13 36.26 11.32
C TYR A 452 -7.17 37.56 12.12
N VAL A 453 -8.34 38.18 12.26
CA VAL A 453 -8.46 39.55 12.79
C VAL A 453 -9.32 39.60 14.04
N GLY A 454 -10.53 39.05 13.96
CA GLY A 454 -11.54 39.17 15.02
C GLY A 454 -12.28 40.54 14.98
N ASN A 455 -12.97 40.83 16.07
CA ASN A 455 -13.73 42.09 16.27
C ASN A 455 -14.85 42.35 15.22
N ASN A 456 -15.36 41.29 14.57
CA ASN A 456 -16.34 41.37 13.50
C ASN A 456 -15.91 42.23 12.29
N GLU A 457 -14.63 42.52 12.14
CA GLU A 457 -14.06 43.18 10.95
C GLU A 457 -13.97 42.21 9.81
N VAL A 458 -14.59 42.44 8.67
CA VAL A 458 -14.49 41.60 7.47
C VAL A 458 -13.49 42.20 6.50
N LEU A 459 -12.42 41.47 6.24
CA LEU A 459 -11.36 41.79 5.29
C LEU A 459 -11.39 40.76 4.15
N PRO A 460 -12.00 41.05 2.99
CA PRO A 460 -12.12 40.08 1.90
C PRO A 460 -10.78 39.65 1.32
N VAL A 461 -9.82 40.58 1.27
CA VAL A 461 -8.53 40.35 0.63
C VAL A 461 -7.58 39.58 1.57
N HIS A 462 -7.09 38.46 1.10
CA HIS A 462 -6.20 37.58 1.90
C HIS A 462 -4.93 38.31 2.43
N LYS A 463 -4.26 39.11 1.58
CA LYS A 463 -3.07 39.87 1.98
C LYS A 463 -3.35 40.89 3.08
N ASP A 464 -4.54 41.47 3.12
CA ASP A 464 -4.90 42.43 4.16
C ASP A 464 -5.08 41.74 5.49
N ARG A 465 -5.63 40.49 5.51
CA ARG A 465 -5.72 39.66 6.70
C ARG A 465 -4.34 39.28 7.23
N GLU A 466 -3.42 38.87 6.36
CA GLU A 466 -2.02 38.52 6.73
C GLU A 466 -1.29 39.74 7.33
N LYS A 467 -1.40 40.88 6.67
CA LYS A 467 -0.81 42.15 7.14
C LYS A 467 -1.35 42.50 8.53
N LYS A 468 -2.66 42.45 8.70
CA LYS A 468 -3.31 42.77 9.98
C LYS A 468 -2.89 41.81 11.11
N LEU A 469 -2.79 40.51 10.81
CA LEU A 469 -2.31 39.49 11.75
C LEU A 469 -0.89 39.79 12.23
N SER A 470 0.02 40.16 11.33
CA SER A 470 1.39 40.55 11.67
C SER A 470 1.43 41.83 12.51
N GLU A 471 0.60 42.84 12.18
CA GLU A 471 0.49 44.11 12.93
C GLU A 471 -0.02 43.88 14.37
N VAL A 472 -1.08 43.08 14.51
CA VAL A 472 -1.73 42.83 15.83
C VAL A 472 -0.82 42.00 16.76
N THR A 473 -0.11 41.00 16.19
CA THR A 473 0.76 40.11 16.98
C THR A 473 2.14 40.73 17.24
N GLY A 474 2.58 41.66 16.41
CA GLY A 474 3.96 42.21 16.44
C GLY A 474 5.04 41.16 16.21
N LYS A 475 4.69 40.01 15.62
CA LYS A 475 5.61 38.91 15.31
C LYS A 475 5.99 38.92 13.84
N GLU A 476 7.20 38.46 13.55
CA GLU A 476 7.59 38.14 12.18
C GLU A 476 6.98 36.80 11.78
N ILE A 477 6.00 36.83 10.87
CA ILE A 477 5.26 35.67 10.41
C ILE A 477 5.58 35.45 8.94
N THR A 478 5.97 34.22 8.60
CA THR A 478 6.12 33.79 7.21
C THR A 478 4.80 33.21 6.71
N TYR A 479 4.34 33.65 5.53
CA TYR A 479 3.10 33.21 4.90
C TYR A 479 3.41 32.48 3.61
N LEU A 480 2.82 31.29 3.41
CA LEU A 480 2.99 30.48 2.21
C LEU A 480 1.69 29.72 1.89
N ASN A 481 1.52 29.37 0.63
CA ASN A 481 0.58 28.30 0.26
C ASN A 481 1.15 26.94 0.69
N LEU A 482 0.32 26.03 1.16
CA LEU A 482 0.74 24.71 1.64
C LEU A 482 1.51 23.91 0.58
N GLU A 483 1.14 24.06 -0.69
CA GLU A 483 1.82 23.42 -1.83
C GLU A 483 3.28 23.88 -1.96
N ALA A 484 3.56 25.13 -1.65
CA ALA A 484 4.91 25.70 -1.70
C ALA A 484 5.81 25.27 -0.53
N LEU A 485 5.29 24.49 0.42
CA LEU A 485 6.06 24.00 1.56
C LEU A 485 7.06 22.92 1.12
N HIS A 486 8.32 23.14 1.42
CA HIS A 486 9.42 22.21 1.18
C HIS A 486 10.47 22.30 2.30
N TYR A 487 11.38 21.33 2.38
CA TYR A 487 12.52 21.40 3.30
C TYR A 487 13.34 22.67 3.07
N GLY A 488 13.98 23.15 4.15
CA GLY A 488 14.85 24.33 4.11
C GLY A 488 14.16 25.65 4.41
N ILE A 489 12.83 25.71 4.49
CA ILE A 489 12.11 26.90 5.00
C ILE A 489 12.40 27.03 6.48
N LYS A 490 12.84 28.24 6.91
CA LYS A 490 13.10 28.59 8.31
C LYS A 490 12.22 29.75 8.69
N ALA A 491 11.39 29.56 9.70
CA ALA A 491 10.51 30.56 10.24
C ALA A 491 10.23 30.26 11.71
N ASP A 492 10.16 31.29 12.56
CA ASP A 492 9.71 31.15 13.93
C ASP A 492 8.21 30.91 14.00
N TYR A 493 7.47 31.61 13.16
CA TYR A 493 6.02 31.45 12.99
C TYR A 493 5.71 31.32 11.50
N LEU A 494 5.09 30.18 11.12
CA LEU A 494 4.76 29.88 9.74
C LEU A 494 3.25 29.68 9.62
N VAL A 495 2.59 30.47 8.78
CA VAL A 495 1.17 30.32 8.46
C VAL A 495 1.04 29.82 7.02
N LEU A 496 0.37 28.70 6.85
CA LEU A 496 0.20 27.98 5.59
C LEU A 496 -1.28 27.97 5.22
N THR A 497 -1.59 28.47 4.03
CA THR A 497 -2.97 28.46 3.52
C THR A 497 -3.20 27.22 2.64
N TYR A 498 -4.33 26.55 2.83
CA TYR A 498 -4.76 25.41 2.06
C TYR A 498 -6.18 25.59 1.54
N LYS A 499 -6.36 25.75 0.22
CA LYS A 499 -7.64 26.11 -0.43
C LYS A 499 -8.19 25.03 -1.37
N ASP A 500 -7.51 23.90 -1.53
CA ASP A 500 -7.81 22.93 -2.57
C ASP A 500 -9.20 22.32 -2.44
N ILE A 501 -9.69 22.12 -1.21
CA ILE A 501 -11.00 21.51 -0.93
C ILE A 501 -12.11 22.40 -1.49
N ASP A 502 -12.17 23.66 -1.07
CA ASP A 502 -13.20 24.59 -1.52
C ASP A 502 -13.08 24.90 -3.00
N SER A 503 -11.87 25.18 -3.50
CA SER A 503 -11.59 25.42 -4.92
C SER A 503 -11.95 24.22 -5.82
N ALA A 504 -11.80 22.99 -5.34
CA ALA A 504 -12.25 21.80 -6.08
C ALA A 504 -13.77 21.72 -6.12
N GLY A 505 -14.45 22.02 -5.01
CA GLY A 505 -15.92 22.08 -4.94
C GLY A 505 -16.51 23.06 -5.93
N GLU A 506 -15.97 24.27 -5.98
CA GLU A 506 -16.42 25.30 -6.92
C GLU A 506 -16.23 24.89 -8.39
N LYS A 507 -15.08 24.25 -8.73
CA LYS A 507 -14.72 23.92 -10.12
C LYS A 507 -15.31 22.61 -10.62
N LEU A 508 -15.28 21.56 -9.78
CA LEU A 508 -15.62 20.19 -10.15
C LEU A 508 -16.97 19.74 -9.58
N GLN A 509 -17.57 20.53 -8.73
CA GLN A 509 -18.86 20.25 -8.10
C GLN A 509 -18.88 18.87 -7.43
N LEU A 510 -19.86 18.03 -7.69
CA LEU A 510 -19.96 16.69 -7.13
C LEU A 510 -18.73 15.82 -7.44
N GLY A 511 -18.07 16.07 -8.58
CA GLY A 511 -16.82 15.37 -8.95
C GLY A 511 -15.65 15.60 -8.00
N ALA A 512 -15.64 16.70 -7.25
CA ALA A 512 -14.62 17.01 -6.24
C ALA A 512 -14.53 15.95 -5.13
N ILE A 513 -15.64 15.26 -4.84
CA ILE A 513 -15.71 14.25 -3.79
C ILE A 513 -14.68 13.13 -4.01
N LYS A 514 -14.33 12.81 -5.26
CA LYS A 514 -13.31 11.80 -5.60
C LYS A 514 -11.88 12.20 -5.20
N LEU A 515 -11.62 13.49 -4.96
CA LEU A 515 -10.29 14.00 -4.63
C LEU A 515 -10.01 14.07 -3.13
N PHE A 516 -10.99 13.78 -2.27
CA PHE A 516 -10.80 13.95 -0.82
C PHE A 516 -9.69 13.07 -0.24
N ASN A 517 -9.50 11.86 -0.76
CA ASN A 517 -8.39 11.00 -0.33
C ASN A 517 -7.03 11.64 -0.65
N GLU A 518 -6.89 12.34 -1.77
CA GLU A 518 -5.67 13.07 -2.13
C GLU A 518 -5.46 14.25 -1.18
N PHE A 519 -6.50 15.02 -0.87
CA PHE A 519 -6.44 16.13 0.07
C PHE A 519 -6.01 15.67 1.47
N GLU A 520 -6.56 14.56 1.95
CA GLU A 520 -6.21 13.95 3.23
C GLU A 520 -4.74 13.51 3.25
N ASN A 521 -4.25 12.89 2.19
CA ASN A 521 -2.85 12.48 2.07
C ASN A 521 -1.90 13.69 2.05
N VAL A 522 -2.22 14.72 1.25
CA VAL A 522 -1.42 15.95 1.18
C VAL A 522 -1.31 16.59 2.57
N LEU A 523 -2.41 16.76 3.28
CA LEU A 523 -2.41 17.34 4.63
C LEU A 523 -1.60 16.47 5.61
N THR A 524 -1.77 15.15 5.57
CA THR A 524 -1.03 14.21 6.41
C THR A 524 0.48 14.32 6.18
N ASP A 525 0.91 14.31 4.91
CA ASP A 525 2.33 14.37 4.52
C ASP A 525 2.93 15.73 4.88
N LYS A 526 2.19 16.84 4.68
CA LYS A 526 2.67 18.19 5.01
C LYS A 526 2.78 18.40 6.52
N ILE A 527 1.90 17.83 7.34
CA ILE A 527 2.03 17.84 8.82
C ILE A 527 3.30 17.10 9.23
N LEU A 528 3.55 15.91 8.69
CA LEU A 528 4.78 15.16 8.98
C LEU A 528 6.02 15.91 8.49
N LEU A 529 5.96 16.51 7.31
CA LEU A 529 7.05 17.33 6.77
C LEU A 529 7.41 18.47 7.71
N LEU A 530 6.43 19.23 8.21
CA LEU A 530 6.64 20.32 9.16
C LEU A 530 7.30 19.84 10.46
N LEU A 531 6.84 18.72 11.02
CA LEU A 531 7.44 18.12 12.19
C LEU A 531 8.89 17.68 11.91
N ASN A 532 9.16 17.11 10.72
CA ASN A 532 10.49 16.68 10.31
C ASN A 532 11.43 17.85 10.03
N MET A 533 10.90 18.99 9.59
CA MET A 533 11.66 20.25 9.44
C MET A 533 12.04 20.88 10.79
N GLY A 534 11.49 20.39 11.91
CA GLY A 534 11.85 20.85 13.25
C GLY A 534 10.84 21.78 13.91
N PHE A 535 9.67 22.03 13.29
CA PHE A 535 8.59 22.73 13.96
C PHE A 535 8.12 21.92 15.19
N GLN A 536 8.03 22.60 16.32
CA GLN A 536 7.69 21.95 17.59
C GLN A 536 6.19 21.66 17.71
N LYS A 537 5.38 22.54 17.13
CA LYS A 537 3.92 22.40 17.06
C LYS A 537 3.42 22.73 15.67
N VAL A 538 2.52 21.92 15.17
CA VAL A 538 1.80 22.14 13.92
C VAL A 538 0.30 22.18 14.26
N HIS A 539 -0.33 23.30 14.02
CA HIS A 539 -1.77 23.48 14.20
C HIS A 539 -2.49 23.27 12.88
N LEU A 540 -3.62 22.56 12.90
CA LEU A 540 -4.56 22.46 11.79
C LEU A 540 -5.87 23.09 12.23
N VAL A 541 -6.23 24.21 11.61
CA VAL A 541 -7.47 24.95 11.81
C VAL A 541 -8.12 25.23 10.46
N THR A 542 -9.39 25.56 10.47
CA THR A 542 -10.14 25.93 9.24
C THR A 542 -11.10 27.06 9.56
N ASP A 543 -11.57 27.71 8.53
CA ASP A 543 -12.59 28.74 8.62
C ASP A 543 -14.00 28.17 8.87
N HIS A 544 -14.42 27.16 8.11
CA HIS A 544 -15.72 26.48 8.24
C HIS A 544 -15.62 25.02 7.80
N GLY A 545 -16.70 24.26 7.99
CA GLY A 545 -16.92 23.00 7.31
C GLY A 545 -17.94 23.16 6.20
N PHE A 546 -18.54 22.06 5.75
CA PHE A 546 -19.55 22.04 4.69
C PHE A 546 -20.52 20.88 4.86
N VAL A 547 -21.67 20.93 4.19
CA VAL A 547 -22.60 19.82 4.05
C VAL A 547 -22.46 19.19 2.66
N LEU A 548 -22.63 17.87 2.60
CA LEU A 548 -22.73 17.13 1.34
C LEU A 548 -24.18 17.22 0.87
N THR A 549 -24.39 17.65 -0.36
CA THR A 549 -25.73 17.76 -0.94
C THR A 549 -26.20 16.45 -1.61
N GLY A 550 -25.24 15.57 -1.97
CA GLY A 550 -25.53 14.27 -2.57
C GLY A 550 -26.28 14.41 -3.92
N LEU A 551 -27.19 13.49 -4.17
CA LEU A 551 -28.10 13.53 -5.30
C LEU A 551 -29.29 14.39 -4.93
N LEU A 552 -29.33 15.61 -5.46
CA LEU A 552 -30.31 16.63 -5.13
C LEU A 552 -31.11 17.01 -6.36
N ASP A 553 -32.44 16.94 -6.26
CA ASP A 553 -33.36 17.45 -7.29
C ASP A 553 -33.74 18.92 -7.01
N GLU A 554 -34.19 19.65 -8.03
CA GLU A 554 -34.62 21.05 -7.86
C GLU A 554 -35.76 21.18 -6.83
N ALA A 555 -36.60 20.17 -6.71
CA ALA A 555 -37.69 20.13 -5.72
C ALA A 555 -37.21 20.03 -4.27
N ASP A 556 -35.97 19.58 -4.07
CA ASP A 556 -35.38 19.44 -2.70
C ASP A 556 -34.79 20.74 -2.20
N LYS A 557 -34.58 21.73 -3.05
CA LYS A 557 -34.05 23.05 -2.67
C LYS A 557 -35.13 23.91 -2.03
N ILE A 558 -34.69 24.76 -1.09
CA ILE A 558 -35.57 25.63 -0.31
C ILE A 558 -35.90 26.88 -1.11
N ASP A 559 -37.21 27.22 -1.23
CA ASP A 559 -37.63 28.47 -1.79
C ASP A 559 -37.42 29.61 -0.78
N PRO A 560 -36.65 30.67 -1.12
CA PRO A 560 -36.50 31.84 -0.25
C PRO A 560 -37.75 32.72 -0.32
N ASP A 561 -38.68 32.56 0.61
CA ASP A 561 -39.99 33.18 0.63
C ASP A 561 -40.04 34.54 1.36
N GLU A 562 -38.86 35.21 1.55
CA GLU A 562 -38.77 36.51 2.21
C GLU A 562 -39.10 37.68 1.28
N THR A 563 -39.57 38.72 1.90
CA THR A 563 -39.90 40.00 1.27
C THR A 563 -38.84 41.07 1.50
N GLY A 564 -38.66 42.01 0.61
CA GLY A 564 -37.74 43.14 0.77
C GLY A 564 -36.35 42.93 0.14
N LYS A 565 -35.41 43.82 0.47
CA LYS A 565 -34.03 43.75 -0.02
C LYS A 565 -33.33 42.58 0.63
N LYS A 566 -32.91 41.62 -0.19
CA LYS A 566 -32.26 40.40 0.23
C LYS A 566 -31.12 39.96 -0.70
N GLU A 567 -30.19 39.24 -0.15
CA GLU A 567 -29.14 38.51 -0.86
C GLU A 567 -29.26 37.03 -0.51
N VAL A 568 -29.47 36.21 -1.54
CA VAL A 568 -29.65 34.75 -1.35
C VAL A 568 -28.36 34.03 -1.76
N HIS A 569 -27.74 33.36 -0.81
CA HIS A 569 -26.62 32.45 -0.99
C HIS A 569 -27.10 31.01 -0.96
N GLU A 570 -26.19 30.08 -1.17
CA GLU A 570 -26.53 28.65 -1.21
C GLU A 570 -27.13 28.14 0.11
N ARG A 571 -26.59 28.61 1.24
CA ARG A 571 -26.92 28.09 2.56
C ARG A 571 -27.42 29.13 3.54
N PHE A 572 -27.42 30.41 3.17
CA PHE A 572 -27.91 31.49 4.02
C PHE A 572 -28.52 32.62 3.21
N ILE A 573 -29.29 33.47 3.87
CA ILE A 573 -29.88 34.65 3.31
C ILE A 573 -29.54 35.87 4.16
N ARG A 574 -29.10 36.97 3.50
CA ARG A 574 -28.94 38.28 4.14
C ARG A 574 -30.14 39.15 3.86
N THR A 575 -30.62 39.88 4.89
CA THR A 575 -31.72 40.85 4.75
C THR A 575 -31.42 42.14 5.46
N GLU A 576 -31.96 43.24 4.93
CA GLU A 576 -31.87 44.57 5.57
C GLU A 576 -32.80 44.66 6.77
N GLU A 577 -34.01 44.08 6.68
CA GLU A 577 -35.01 44.09 7.74
C GLU A 577 -35.21 42.71 8.34
N LYS A 578 -35.63 42.70 9.64
CA LYS A 578 -35.88 41.45 10.37
C LYS A 578 -37.14 40.77 9.79
N GLN A 579 -36.96 39.50 9.37
CA GLN A 579 -38.03 38.66 8.83
C GLN A 579 -38.69 37.81 9.91
N LYS A 580 -39.96 37.50 9.75
CA LYS A 580 -40.69 36.54 10.60
C LYS A 580 -40.66 35.16 9.92
N ALA A 581 -39.58 34.47 10.10
CA ALA A 581 -39.44 33.09 9.57
C ALA A 581 -39.59 32.08 10.69
N LYS A 582 -40.58 31.16 10.61
CA LYS A 582 -40.85 30.17 11.67
C LYS A 582 -39.79 29.04 11.73
N ASP A 583 -39.25 28.69 10.59
CA ASP A 583 -38.39 27.52 10.43
C ASP A 583 -36.91 27.85 10.19
N TRP A 584 -36.55 29.13 10.50
CA TRP A 584 -35.19 29.62 10.26
C TRP A 584 -34.57 30.13 11.54
N LEU A 585 -33.23 30.06 11.61
CA LEU A 585 -32.46 30.74 12.67
C LEU A 585 -32.07 32.12 12.19
N ALA A 586 -32.24 33.14 13.02
CA ALA A 586 -31.88 34.51 12.74
C ALA A 586 -30.67 34.93 13.58
N PHE A 587 -29.67 35.47 12.91
CA PHE A 587 -28.46 36.00 13.55
C PHE A 587 -28.33 37.51 13.23
N ASP A 588 -28.03 38.32 14.25
CA ASP A 588 -27.72 39.73 14.08
C ASP A 588 -26.25 39.87 13.63
N LYS A 589 -26.04 39.93 12.33
CA LYS A 589 -24.72 39.96 11.68
C LYS A 589 -24.69 41.02 10.56
N PRO A 590 -24.35 42.28 10.91
CA PRO A 590 -24.26 43.36 9.92
C PRO A 590 -23.18 43.10 8.89
N TYR A 591 -23.54 43.28 7.59
CA TYR A 591 -22.60 43.23 6.46
C TYR A 591 -23.10 44.16 5.32
N GLY A 592 -22.38 45.24 5.08
CA GLY A 592 -22.85 46.27 4.12
C GLY A 592 -24.18 46.86 4.57
N ASP A 593 -25.20 46.83 3.69
CA ASP A 593 -26.56 47.31 3.96
C ASP A 593 -27.40 46.29 4.77
N PHE A 594 -26.96 45.03 4.85
CA PHE A 594 -27.71 43.97 5.53
C PHE A 594 -27.39 43.92 7.03
N LYS A 595 -28.40 43.62 7.84
CA LYS A 595 -28.29 43.55 9.30
C LYS A 595 -28.46 42.13 9.86
N TYR A 596 -29.16 41.29 9.09
CA TYR A 596 -29.58 39.97 9.56
C TYR A 596 -29.11 38.89 8.59
N VAL A 597 -28.70 37.75 9.15
CA VAL A 597 -28.40 36.50 8.42
C VAL A 597 -29.39 35.44 8.87
N TYR A 598 -29.94 34.70 7.91
CA TYR A 598 -30.88 33.62 8.17
C TYR A 598 -30.29 32.30 7.64
N ALA A 599 -30.36 31.29 8.51
CA ALA A 599 -29.95 29.91 8.21
C ALA A 599 -31.17 28.99 8.26
N ALA A 600 -31.27 28.02 7.36
CA ALA A 600 -32.34 27.04 7.37
C ALA A 600 -32.07 25.96 8.44
N LYS A 601 -33.14 25.43 9.07
CA LYS A 601 -33.01 24.32 10.04
C LYS A 601 -32.91 22.96 9.34
N ASN A 602 -32.10 22.84 8.31
CA ASN A 602 -31.84 21.59 7.59
C ASN A 602 -30.53 21.66 6.81
N HIS A 603 -30.16 20.59 6.11
CA HIS A 603 -28.92 20.49 5.32
C HIS A 603 -29.09 20.85 3.83
N ARG A 604 -30.30 21.23 3.40
CA ARG A 604 -30.60 21.49 1.99
C ARG A 604 -30.25 22.94 1.60
N PRO A 605 -29.74 23.17 0.38
CA PRO A 605 -29.46 24.52 -0.10
C PRO A 605 -30.74 25.29 -0.47
N PHE A 606 -30.62 26.61 -0.49
CA PHE A 606 -31.62 27.49 -1.07
C PHE A 606 -31.60 27.39 -2.60
N LYS A 607 -32.71 27.72 -3.26
CA LYS A 607 -32.78 27.90 -4.72
C LYS A 607 -31.94 29.10 -5.13
N SER A 608 -30.66 28.83 -5.41
CA SER A 608 -29.71 29.78 -5.95
C SER A 608 -29.16 29.25 -7.28
N LYS A 609 -28.41 30.04 -8.03
CA LYS A 609 -27.81 29.59 -9.29
C LYS A 609 -26.63 28.68 -8.99
N GLY A 610 -26.66 27.45 -9.47
CA GLY A 610 -25.53 26.51 -9.40
C GLY A 610 -25.96 25.06 -9.18
N VAL A 611 -25.04 24.12 -9.45
CA VAL A 611 -25.14 22.69 -9.12
C VAL A 611 -24.12 22.41 -8.05
N TYR A 612 -24.54 21.89 -6.91
CA TYR A 612 -23.71 21.75 -5.73
C TYR A 612 -23.34 20.28 -5.48
N GLY A 613 -22.09 19.98 -5.20
CA GLY A 613 -21.65 18.69 -4.64
C GLY A 613 -21.58 18.76 -3.12
N PHE A 614 -21.16 19.90 -2.62
CA PHE A 614 -21.20 20.31 -1.21
C PHE A 614 -21.38 21.83 -1.14
N SER A 615 -21.88 22.32 -0.03
CA SER A 615 -22.14 23.74 0.18
C SER A 615 -21.95 24.11 1.65
N HIS A 616 -21.74 25.41 1.91
CA HIS A 616 -21.52 25.97 3.24
C HIS A 616 -22.23 27.34 3.38
N GLY A 617 -22.29 27.87 4.60
CA GLY A 617 -22.90 29.16 4.91
C GLY A 617 -23.96 29.10 6.00
N ASP A 618 -24.37 27.91 6.43
CA ASP A 618 -25.45 27.68 7.38
C ASP A 618 -24.94 27.27 8.78
N PHE A 619 -25.85 26.89 9.67
CA PHE A 619 -25.63 26.57 11.07
C PHE A 619 -25.72 25.07 11.38
N THR A 620 -25.31 24.18 10.47
CA THR A 620 -25.28 22.75 10.79
C THR A 620 -24.03 22.36 11.59
N PRO A 621 -24.04 21.24 12.35
CA PRO A 621 -22.84 20.75 13.04
C PRO A 621 -21.67 20.58 12.09
N GLN A 622 -21.94 20.11 10.85
CA GLN A 622 -20.94 19.87 9.83
C GLN A 622 -20.24 21.14 9.31
N GLU A 623 -20.91 22.28 9.41
CA GLU A 623 -20.40 23.59 8.98
C GLU A 623 -19.74 24.34 10.15
N ILE A 624 -20.31 24.20 11.37
CA ILE A 624 -19.95 25.00 12.54
C ILE A 624 -18.90 24.32 13.44
N ILE A 625 -18.93 22.98 13.59
CA ILE A 625 -17.95 22.29 14.42
C ILE A 625 -16.71 22.03 13.59
N ILE A 626 -15.68 22.84 13.82
CA ILE A 626 -14.43 22.82 13.04
C ILE A 626 -13.26 22.30 13.86
N PRO A 627 -12.24 21.67 13.21
CA PRO A 627 -11.07 21.17 13.90
C PRO A 627 -10.19 22.29 14.45
N ASN A 628 -9.63 22.03 15.62
CA ASN A 628 -8.54 22.77 16.23
C ASN A 628 -7.51 21.76 16.74
N PHE A 629 -6.78 21.16 15.81
CA PHE A 629 -5.87 20.04 16.09
C PHE A 629 -4.45 20.54 16.21
N VAL A 630 -3.71 19.94 17.15
CA VAL A 630 -2.30 20.25 17.38
C VAL A 630 -1.49 18.97 17.31
N PHE A 631 -0.49 18.98 16.46
CA PHE A 631 0.45 17.89 16.29
C PHE A 631 1.82 18.34 16.82
N SER A 632 2.52 17.45 17.54
CA SER A 632 3.84 17.71 18.08
C SER A 632 4.69 16.46 18.06
N LYS A 633 6.02 16.61 17.99
CA LYS A 633 6.92 15.46 18.04
C LYS A 633 6.71 14.67 19.34
N GLU A 634 6.72 13.34 19.22
CA GLU A 634 7.00 12.52 20.39
C GLU A 634 8.44 12.82 20.86
N SER A 635 8.61 13.08 22.14
CA SER A 635 9.95 13.26 22.71
C SER A 635 10.65 11.90 22.78
N VAL A 636 11.09 11.38 21.64
CA VAL A 636 12.09 10.31 21.61
C VAL A 636 13.43 11.00 21.85
N VAL A 637 13.97 10.84 23.03
CA VAL A 637 15.32 11.24 23.38
C VAL A 637 16.28 10.18 22.79
N ASP A 638 16.41 10.18 21.49
CA ASP A 638 17.58 9.63 20.82
C ASP A 638 18.04 10.67 19.79
N LYS A 639 18.86 11.59 20.26
CA LYS A 639 19.60 12.49 19.39
C LYS A 639 20.63 11.62 18.69
N GLY A 640 20.26 11.09 17.52
CA GLY A 640 21.19 10.43 16.63
C GLY A 640 22.43 11.32 16.40
N LEU A 641 23.49 10.74 15.84
CA LEU A 641 24.74 11.42 15.53
C LEU A 641 24.46 12.77 14.86
N GLU A 642 25.00 13.85 15.41
CA GLU A 642 24.86 15.21 14.85
C GLU A 642 25.64 15.29 13.54
N VAL A 643 25.00 15.74 12.47
CA VAL A 643 25.62 15.88 11.15
C VAL A 643 25.43 17.33 10.67
N THR A 644 26.49 17.96 10.20
CA THR A 644 26.46 19.37 9.77
C THR A 644 27.18 19.60 8.45
N ILE A 645 26.73 20.62 7.71
CA ILE A 645 27.42 21.13 6.52
C ILE A 645 28.55 22.06 6.98
N THR A 646 29.77 21.69 6.67
CA THR A 646 30.96 22.40 7.18
C THR A 646 31.41 23.55 6.32
N ASN A 647 31.04 23.58 5.03
CA ASN A 647 31.47 24.60 4.09
C ASN A 647 30.35 25.58 3.68
N LYS A 648 29.46 25.93 4.61
CA LYS A 648 28.31 26.82 4.32
C LYS A 648 28.76 28.20 3.77
N GLU A 649 29.86 28.75 4.28
CA GLU A 649 30.40 30.04 3.83
C GLU A 649 30.88 30.01 2.36
N GLU A 650 31.49 28.90 1.94
CA GLU A 650 31.94 28.69 0.57
C GLU A 650 30.77 28.59 -0.43
N LEU A 651 29.57 28.21 0.09
CA LEU A 651 28.38 27.97 -0.72
C LEU A 651 27.46 29.20 -0.86
N ILE A 652 27.72 30.28 -0.12
CA ILE A 652 26.93 31.51 -0.22
C ILE A 652 26.99 32.09 -1.62
N GLU A 653 28.18 32.02 -2.28
CA GLU A 653 28.37 32.50 -3.62
C GLU A 653 29.39 31.60 -4.36
N VAL A 654 28.87 30.76 -5.25
CA VAL A 654 29.65 29.75 -5.97
C VAL A 654 29.92 30.21 -7.41
N THR A 655 31.19 30.21 -7.82
CA THR A 655 31.57 30.50 -9.20
C THR A 655 31.54 29.22 -10.02
N GLY A 656 30.84 29.24 -11.16
CA GLY A 656 30.72 28.09 -12.07
C GLY A 656 29.44 27.30 -11.91
N GLU A 657 29.36 26.12 -12.56
CA GLU A 657 28.16 25.27 -12.61
C GLU A 657 28.19 24.16 -11.56
N LEU A 658 29.37 23.79 -11.08
CA LEU A 658 29.55 22.68 -10.12
C LEU A 658 29.86 23.22 -8.73
N PHE A 659 29.38 22.54 -7.71
CA PHE A 659 29.70 22.82 -6.31
C PHE A 659 29.80 21.55 -5.48
N GLY A 660 30.68 21.57 -4.48
CA GLY A 660 30.88 20.49 -3.52
C GLY A 660 30.24 20.82 -2.18
N LEU A 661 29.37 19.93 -1.66
CA LEU A 661 28.81 20.02 -0.32
C LEU A 661 29.62 19.13 0.63
N LYS A 662 30.28 19.73 1.65
CA LYS A 662 31.06 19.00 2.64
C LYS A 662 30.22 18.80 3.91
N VAL A 663 30.09 17.55 4.31
CA VAL A 663 29.27 17.14 5.46
C VAL A 663 30.15 16.43 6.48
N GLN A 664 30.00 16.75 7.75
CA GLN A 664 30.73 16.10 8.85
C GLN A 664 29.80 15.64 9.94
N ALA A 665 30.03 14.42 10.41
CA ALA A 665 29.37 13.89 11.58
C ALA A 665 30.14 14.28 12.85
N ILE A 666 29.49 15.02 13.76
CA ILE A 666 30.05 15.50 15.01
C ILE A 666 29.54 14.59 16.13
N GLY A 667 30.41 13.89 16.82
CA GLY A 667 30.02 13.09 17.96
C GLY A 667 31.20 12.42 18.67
N LYS A 668 31.06 12.25 19.97
CA LYS A 668 31.93 11.35 20.75
C LYS A 668 31.34 9.94 20.70
N ALA A 669 32.18 8.97 20.42
CA ALA A 669 31.83 7.54 20.36
C ALA A 669 31.51 6.94 21.76
N ASP A 670 30.74 7.66 22.59
CA ASP A 670 30.46 7.24 23.97
C ASP A 670 29.29 6.26 24.11
N ASN A 671 28.53 6.00 23.02
CA ASN A 671 27.45 5.03 23.02
C ASN A 671 27.53 4.13 21.78
N LEU A 672 27.54 2.82 21.99
CA LEU A 672 27.57 1.78 20.95
C LEU A 672 26.41 1.81 19.94
N PHE A 673 25.32 2.56 20.23
CA PHE A 673 24.13 2.70 19.40
C PHE A 673 24.05 4.00 18.57
N SER A 674 24.96 4.96 18.77
CA SER A 674 24.98 6.24 18.07
C SER A 674 26.25 6.47 17.23
N SER A 675 26.94 5.40 16.83
CA SER A 675 28.21 5.49 16.09
C SER A 675 28.06 5.83 14.61
N SER A 676 26.87 5.70 14.04
CA SER A 676 26.60 6.00 12.63
C SER A 676 25.18 6.50 12.40
N ARG A 677 24.99 7.25 11.30
CA ARG A 677 23.67 7.75 10.85
C ARG A 677 23.52 7.59 9.35
N LYS A 678 22.35 7.16 8.88
CA LYS A 678 22.04 7.14 7.44
C LYS A 678 21.50 8.49 7.04
N ILE A 679 22.14 9.12 6.06
CA ILE A 679 21.77 10.45 5.58
C ILE A 679 21.57 10.46 4.07
N GLN A 680 20.79 11.44 3.60
CA GLN A 680 20.63 11.77 2.20
C GLN A 680 20.68 13.29 2.04
N VAL A 681 21.28 13.78 0.96
CA VAL A 681 21.25 15.20 0.59
C VAL A 681 20.16 15.37 -0.47
N LEU A 682 19.26 16.32 -0.24
CA LEU A 682 18.21 16.72 -1.17
C LEU A 682 18.49 18.14 -1.65
N LEU A 683 18.34 18.39 -2.96
CA LEU A 683 18.53 19.71 -3.56
C LEU A 683 17.20 20.23 -4.10
N TYR A 684 16.84 21.43 -3.68
CA TYR A 684 15.63 22.12 -4.09
C TYR A 684 15.94 23.35 -4.92
N ALA A 685 15.22 23.51 -6.03
CA ALA A 685 15.22 24.71 -6.84
C ALA A 685 13.76 25.03 -7.20
N ASN A 686 13.36 26.30 -7.11
CA ASN A 686 11.98 26.74 -7.39
C ASN A 686 10.90 25.91 -6.65
N ASN A 687 11.18 25.56 -5.39
CA ASN A 687 10.32 24.75 -4.51
C ASN A 687 10.12 23.28 -4.94
N LEU A 688 10.89 22.78 -5.89
CA LEU A 688 10.84 21.39 -6.34
C LEU A 688 12.20 20.72 -6.10
N THR A 689 12.17 19.44 -5.71
CA THR A 689 13.38 18.62 -5.66
C THR A 689 13.86 18.34 -7.08
N TYR A 690 15.05 18.81 -7.43
CA TYR A 690 15.61 18.59 -8.76
C TYR A 690 16.76 17.58 -8.77
N SER A 691 17.38 17.32 -7.61
CA SER A 691 18.47 16.34 -7.49
C SER A 691 18.57 15.80 -6.05
N SER A 692 19.16 14.64 -5.90
CA SER A 692 19.45 14.04 -4.58
C SER A 692 20.71 13.19 -4.63
N SER A 693 21.38 13.01 -3.47
CA SER A 693 22.45 12.03 -3.32
C SER A 693 21.88 10.61 -3.17
N ASN A 694 22.76 9.61 -3.31
CA ASN A 694 22.48 8.29 -2.75
C ASN A 694 22.40 8.37 -1.22
N ILE A 695 21.67 7.42 -0.62
CA ILE A 695 21.68 7.25 0.84
C ILE A 695 23.05 6.69 1.25
N ILE A 696 23.70 7.35 2.19
CA ILE A 696 24.97 6.90 2.74
C ILE A 696 24.89 6.74 4.26
N THR A 697 25.75 5.89 4.81
CA THR A 697 25.95 5.79 6.27
C THR A 697 27.20 6.58 6.61
N ILE A 698 27.08 7.59 7.50
CA ILE A 698 28.19 8.39 8.00
C ILE A 698 28.47 8.03 9.46
N GLU A 699 29.73 7.81 9.80
CA GLU A 699 30.18 7.46 11.16
C GLU A 699 30.70 8.69 11.91
N ALA A 700 30.71 8.61 13.23
CA ALA A 700 31.20 9.69 14.09
C ALA A 700 32.64 10.13 13.71
N GLY A 701 32.83 11.43 13.51
CA GLY A 701 34.11 12.03 13.15
C GLY A 701 34.45 11.95 11.65
N VAL A 702 33.64 11.28 10.84
CA VAL A 702 33.85 11.16 9.39
C VAL A 702 33.29 12.38 8.65
N SER A 703 34.05 12.84 7.64
CA SER A 703 33.61 13.85 6.69
C SER A 703 33.35 13.21 5.32
N GLN A 704 32.29 13.63 4.65
CA GLN A 704 31.94 13.21 3.30
C GLN A 704 31.70 14.42 2.39
N SER A 705 32.12 14.33 1.14
CA SER A 705 31.83 15.35 0.11
C SER A 705 30.88 14.81 -0.93
N PHE A 706 29.96 15.67 -1.39
CA PHE A 706 29.00 15.39 -2.45
C PHE A 706 29.16 16.46 -3.53
N ASP A 707 29.34 16.05 -4.77
CA ASP A 707 29.48 16.97 -5.91
C ASP A 707 28.14 17.06 -6.63
N PHE A 708 27.71 18.30 -6.87
CA PHE A 708 26.44 18.62 -7.53
C PHE A 708 26.62 19.71 -8.58
N SER A 709 25.60 19.89 -9.41
CA SER A 709 25.51 20.99 -10.36
C SER A 709 24.28 21.84 -10.12
N PHE A 710 24.32 23.11 -10.56
CA PHE A 710 23.18 24.01 -10.50
C PHE A 710 22.05 23.61 -11.45
N GLY A 711 22.32 22.79 -12.49
CA GLY A 711 21.31 22.35 -13.45
C GLY A 711 20.56 23.50 -14.12
N GLY A 712 21.25 24.61 -14.37
CA GLY A 712 20.64 25.82 -14.92
C GLY A 712 19.96 26.74 -13.90
N ASN A 713 19.90 26.38 -12.63
CA ASN A 713 19.33 27.21 -11.56
C ASN A 713 20.39 28.24 -11.07
N ASN A 714 19.92 29.40 -10.58
CA ASN A 714 20.79 30.41 -9.98
C ASN A 714 20.83 30.32 -8.44
N GLU A 715 19.85 29.68 -7.85
CA GLU A 715 19.75 29.53 -6.41
C GLU A 715 19.19 28.13 -6.09
N ILE A 716 19.79 27.48 -5.09
CA ILE A 716 19.46 26.12 -4.66
C ILE A 716 19.46 26.08 -3.14
N ILE A 717 18.61 25.27 -2.57
CA ILE A 717 18.64 24.90 -1.15
C ILE A 717 19.09 23.45 -1.05
N ALA A 718 20.23 23.19 -0.40
CA ALA A 718 20.66 21.85 -0.05
C ALA A 718 20.23 21.52 1.38
N VAL A 719 19.64 20.35 1.57
CA VAL A 719 19.11 19.86 2.84
C VAL A 719 19.66 18.48 3.11
N ILE A 720 20.22 18.26 4.30
CA ILE A 720 20.56 16.93 4.79
C ILE A 720 19.38 16.39 5.58
N VAL A 721 18.90 15.21 5.22
CA VAL A 721 17.85 14.50 5.93
C VAL A 721 18.36 13.16 6.47
N ASP A 722 17.81 12.73 7.60
CA ASP A 722 17.97 11.36 8.08
C ASP A 722 17.17 10.41 7.16
N ALA A 723 17.85 9.44 6.57
CA ALA A 723 17.21 8.56 5.59
C ALA A 723 16.16 7.61 6.19
N ASN A 724 16.22 7.33 7.50
CA ASN A 724 15.28 6.44 8.18
C ASN A 724 14.06 7.21 8.69
N THR A 725 14.27 8.41 9.31
CA THR A 725 13.19 9.19 9.94
C THR A 725 12.66 10.31 9.07
N GLN A 726 13.36 10.62 7.95
CA GLN A 726 13.09 11.77 7.09
C GLN A 726 13.19 13.13 7.83
N GLU A 727 13.86 13.17 8.97
CA GLU A 727 14.06 14.38 9.75
C GLU A 727 15.12 15.27 9.08
N GLN A 728 14.83 16.57 8.98
CA GLN A 728 15.85 17.55 8.54
C GLN A 728 16.93 17.68 9.61
N ILE A 729 18.18 17.46 9.22
CA ILE A 729 19.35 17.58 10.09
C ILE A 729 19.98 18.95 9.96
N ASP A 730 20.29 19.37 8.73
CA ASP A 730 20.92 20.66 8.44
C ASP A 730 20.55 21.13 7.02
N SER A 731 20.75 22.43 6.74
CA SER A 731 20.50 22.98 5.42
C SER A 731 21.36 24.19 5.12
N VAL A 732 21.58 24.47 3.82
CA VAL A 732 22.31 25.66 3.34
C VAL A 732 21.68 26.16 2.05
N LYS A 733 21.62 27.48 1.91
CA LYS A 733 21.20 28.15 0.69
C LYS A 733 22.44 28.44 -0.15
N ILE A 734 22.42 28.02 -1.41
CA ILE A 734 23.54 28.07 -2.34
C ILE A 734 23.18 29.01 -3.49
N LYS A 735 24.00 29.99 -3.78
CA LYS A 735 23.77 30.91 -4.89
C LYS A 735 24.90 30.82 -5.90
N LYS A 736 24.54 30.88 -7.18
CA LYS A 736 25.47 30.96 -8.27
C LYS A 736 25.95 32.41 -8.42
N SER A 737 27.28 32.64 -8.41
CA SER A 737 27.85 33.96 -8.62
C SER A 737 27.61 34.43 -10.04
N ASN A 738 27.19 35.68 -10.18
CA ASN A 738 27.10 36.35 -11.48
C ASN A 738 28.43 36.91 -11.98
N ALA A 739 29.53 36.78 -11.19
CA ALA A 739 30.86 37.17 -11.60
C ALA A 739 31.33 36.29 -12.76
N ARG A 740 31.61 36.86 -13.91
CA ARG A 740 32.21 36.12 -15.03
C ARG A 740 33.56 35.59 -14.56
N ASP A 741 33.77 34.30 -14.72
CA ASP A 741 35.06 33.66 -14.52
C ASP A 741 36.07 34.27 -15.53
N LEU A 742 36.86 35.22 -15.08
CA LEU A 742 37.98 35.81 -15.84
C LEU A 742 39.27 35.02 -15.63
N GLY A 743 39.19 33.82 -15.00
CA GLY A 743 40.29 32.92 -14.73
C GLY A 743 40.79 32.17 -15.96
N GLY A 744 41.38 32.87 -16.93
CA GLY A 744 41.94 32.22 -18.11
C GLY A 744 42.69 33.18 -19.08
N LEU A 745 42.84 34.44 -18.69
CA LEU A 745 43.55 35.45 -19.48
C LEU A 745 44.49 36.28 -18.57
N LEU A 746 45.56 35.68 -18.12
CA LEU A 746 46.84 36.32 -17.77
C LEU A 746 47.94 35.29 -17.96
#